data_611f9748096da1794297edab6b6d2e4e
#
_entry.id   611f9748096da1794297edab6b6d2e4e
#
_cell.length_a   1.000
_cell.length_b   1.000
_cell.length_c   1.000
_cell.angle_alpha   90.00
_cell.angle_beta   90.00
_cell.angle_gamma   90.00
#
_symmetry.space_group_name_H-M   'P 1'
#
loop_
_entity.id
_entity.type
_entity.pdbx_description
1 polymer ?
#
loop_
_entity_poly.entity_id
_entity_poly.type
_entity_poly.pdbx_seq_one_letter_code
_entity_poly.pdbx_strand_id
1 'polypeptide(L)'
;MTKLVVLKFGKGSFEAGFPVTLQIGEENSRPETEVIGELPPDQELPLNFNCWQAIYRHLDFAGRPKGLPKLQKAISSDGECFQTAEKLRDRLNQWLQSESFRCIREKWLEKLQKYDQIRVILQTEDYQLQKLPWHLWELIERYSNAEIALAAPSYEKVSFLSKSTTQVKILALLGDSHGVDIATDRLLLEQLPDTKIHFLVEPSCEDLTDNLWQQNWDILFFAGHSSSHSTGETGQIYINQTETLTISQLKYALKQAVERGLKLAIFNSCDGLGLAREFASLQIPQLIVMREPVPDRVAQTFLKHFLQAYSGGQSLYLAVRIARERLQGLDGQFPCASWLPVIYQNLAEIPPSWHELGIGDGANRAGEQGSHCGLGVSPSGASGVAGSRGENSFPLHPSVRRSDSPLPTSVKNSTNKAKRSKLHLLWLICMSLITSGLVVSVRYLGMLQKLELQAFDQLQQLRPDEEPESRLLVVTITEEDVQLQSQEKPQGSLSDESLLKLLKKLEAHQPQAIGLDIYRDRPAKSDLPELQKYLYNTKHLISVCRVSDPLSEPGIKPPPEISSERLGFSDLVLDPDNIVRRHLLALTPPPSSPCKASYSFSVQLALRYLAANNISLEFTSNGAWKLGKTTFKPLTAHTGGYQGIDASGHQILLNYRSHNSLQTFVPQVTLTEVLTGKVNASTIKNTIVLIGTTAQSFQDYSSTPYITTEGAMEKIPGVLLQAQMISQLLSAVLDGRSLLSTWSIWQEIIWILAWSLTASLLTYYIERVFYLSVVTGITIASLYGISLLFLIKWSIWIPLIPPIISFIITIILTAYFMKNYLNLSKSA
;
A
#
# COMPACT_ATOMS: atom_id res chain seq x y z
N MET A 1 -11.02 34.33 -22.07
CA MET A 1 -10.73 34.55 -20.63
C MET A 1 -10.42 33.20 -20.00
N THR A 2 -9.49 33.17 -19.03
CA THR A 2 -9.18 31.93 -18.34
C THR A 2 -10.06 31.81 -17.11
N LYS A 3 -10.94 30.81 -17.09
CA LYS A 3 -11.83 30.51 -15.97
C LYS A 3 -11.25 29.40 -15.11
N LEU A 4 -11.31 29.60 -13.81
CA LEU A 4 -10.95 28.62 -12.80
C LEU A 4 -12.24 28.00 -12.24
N VAL A 5 -12.31 26.68 -12.31
CA VAL A 5 -13.40 25.87 -11.72
C VAL A 5 -12.80 24.97 -10.66
N VAL A 6 -13.28 25.04 -9.42
CA VAL A 6 -12.84 24.18 -8.34
C VAL A 6 -14.02 23.34 -7.86
N LEU A 7 -13.85 22.02 -7.93
CA LEU A 7 -14.76 21.03 -7.37
C LEU A 7 -14.15 20.49 -6.07
N LYS A 8 -14.72 20.89 -4.94
CA LYS A 8 -14.29 20.43 -3.62
C LYS A 8 -15.19 19.32 -3.13
N PHE A 9 -14.61 18.15 -2.93
CA PHE A 9 -15.31 17.00 -2.37
C PHE A 9 -15.15 17.02 -0.86
N GLY A 10 -16.27 17.03 -0.15
CA GLY A 10 -16.31 16.87 1.30
C GLY A 10 -16.10 15.43 1.71
N LYS A 11 -16.09 15.18 3.03
CA LYS A 11 -16.00 13.82 3.56
C LYS A 11 -17.21 13.00 3.16
N GLY A 12 -16.95 11.86 2.53
CA GLY A 12 -17.95 10.93 2.02
C GLY A 12 -17.34 9.60 1.71
N SER A 13 -18.11 8.72 1.09
CA SER A 13 -17.65 7.44 0.53
C SER A 13 -18.57 7.02 -0.62
N PHE A 14 -18.14 6.06 -1.42
CA PHE A 14 -19.00 5.49 -2.47
C PHE A 14 -20.23 4.74 -1.92
N GLU A 15 -20.26 4.46 -0.61
CA GLU A 15 -21.43 3.89 0.08
C GLU A 15 -22.40 4.95 0.59
N ALA A 16 -21.90 6.13 0.98
CA ALA A 16 -22.68 7.19 1.60
C ALA A 16 -22.98 8.38 0.65
N GLY A 17 -22.23 8.50 -0.45
CA GLY A 17 -22.24 9.68 -1.33
C GLY A 17 -21.19 10.71 -0.93
N PHE A 18 -21.06 11.76 -1.73
CA PHE A 18 -20.08 12.84 -1.53
C PHE A 18 -20.73 14.21 -1.65
N PRO A 19 -20.67 15.05 -0.60
CA PRO A 19 -20.99 16.46 -0.75
C PRO A 19 -19.94 17.15 -1.63
N VAL A 20 -20.38 17.96 -2.59
CA VAL A 20 -19.51 18.64 -3.55
C VAL A 20 -19.82 20.13 -3.58
N THR A 21 -18.79 20.94 -3.45
CA THR A 21 -18.88 22.39 -3.62
C THR A 21 -18.22 22.79 -4.94
N LEU A 22 -18.98 23.42 -5.82
CA LEU A 22 -18.48 24.02 -7.07
C LEU A 22 -18.17 25.48 -6.82
N GLN A 23 -16.96 25.92 -7.17
CA GLN A 23 -16.58 27.33 -7.26
C GLN A 23 -16.17 27.68 -8.69
N ILE A 24 -16.66 28.77 -9.23
CA ILE A 24 -16.29 29.27 -10.56
C ILE A 24 -15.89 30.72 -10.42
N GLY A 25 -14.78 31.11 -11.05
CA GLY A 25 -14.30 32.49 -11.09
C GLY A 25 -13.27 32.72 -12.19
N GLU A 26 -12.77 33.93 -12.28
CA GLU A 26 -11.60 34.22 -13.10
C GLU A 26 -10.31 33.84 -12.35
N GLU A 27 -9.29 33.57 -13.12
CA GLU A 27 -7.96 33.28 -12.54
C GLU A 27 -7.49 34.50 -11.72
N ASN A 28 -6.88 34.31 -10.57
CA ASN A 28 -6.42 35.34 -9.63
C ASN A 28 -7.54 36.20 -8.97
N SER A 29 -8.83 35.86 -9.15
CA SER A 29 -9.92 36.54 -8.50
C SER A 29 -10.62 35.68 -7.45
N ARG A 30 -11.45 36.25 -6.62
CA ARG A 30 -12.34 35.49 -5.76
C ARG A 30 -13.37 34.73 -6.61
N PRO A 31 -13.84 33.58 -6.17
CA PRO A 31 -14.92 32.88 -6.87
C PRO A 31 -16.12 33.81 -7.08
N GLU A 32 -16.61 33.92 -8.32
CA GLU A 32 -17.82 34.68 -8.67
C GLU A 32 -19.09 33.94 -8.26
N THR A 33 -18.99 32.60 -8.17
CA THR A 33 -20.13 31.72 -7.88
C THR A 33 -19.65 30.52 -7.06
N GLU A 34 -20.48 30.20 -6.05
CA GLU A 34 -20.33 28.98 -5.26
C GLU A 34 -21.69 28.28 -5.17
N VAL A 35 -21.70 26.95 -5.41
CA VAL A 35 -22.91 26.12 -5.35
C VAL A 35 -22.55 24.80 -4.69
N ILE A 36 -23.44 24.31 -3.83
CA ILE A 36 -23.29 23.01 -3.16
C ILE A 36 -24.25 22.02 -3.80
N GLY A 37 -23.76 20.82 -4.08
CA GLY A 37 -24.51 19.68 -4.56
C GLY A 37 -24.03 18.40 -3.87
N GLU A 38 -24.61 17.28 -4.25
CA GLU A 38 -24.25 15.97 -3.69
C GLU A 38 -24.21 14.94 -4.79
N LEU A 39 -23.17 14.11 -4.78
CA LEU A 39 -23.09 12.89 -5.57
C LEU A 39 -23.66 11.74 -4.75
N PRO A 40 -24.63 10.99 -5.28
CA PRO A 40 -25.27 9.90 -4.53
C PRO A 40 -24.32 8.72 -4.32
N PRO A 41 -24.65 7.79 -3.42
CA PRO A 41 -23.94 6.50 -3.28
C PRO A 41 -23.83 5.77 -4.61
N ASP A 42 -22.65 5.23 -4.91
CA ASP A 42 -22.41 4.37 -6.08
C ASP A 42 -21.27 3.38 -5.81
N GLN A 43 -21.61 2.20 -5.36
CA GLN A 43 -20.64 1.13 -5.06
C GLN A 43 -20.11 0.45 -6.34
N GLU A 44 -20.81 0.56 -7.47
CA GLU A 44 -20.39 -0.07 -8.72
C GLU A 44 -19.30 0.72 -9.45
N LEU A 45 -19.20 2.03 -9.24
CA LEU A 45 -18.21 2.85 -9.94
C LEU A 45 -16.76 2.48 -9.58
N PRO A 46 -16.38 2.33 -8.29
CA PRO A 46 -15.06 1.82 -7.93
C PRO A 46 -14.81 0.39 -8.45
N LEU A 47 -15.83 -0.46 -8.45
CA LEU A 47 -15.72 -1.83 -8.98
C LEU A 47 -15.42 -1.82 -10.47
N ASN A 48 -16.13 -1.00 -11.27
CA ASN A 48 -15.87 -0.85 -12.69
C ASN A 48 -14.46 -0.29 -12.96
N PHE A 49 -13.99 0.66 -12.15
CA PHE A 49 -12.62 1.15 -12.26
C PHE A 49 -11.59 0.05 -11.98
N ASN A 50 -11.75 -0.69 -10.89
CA ASN A 50 -10.83 -1.78 -10.52
C ASN A 50 -10.83 -2.89 -11.59
N CYS A 51 -12.00 -3.21 -12.16
CA CYS A 51 -12.11 -4.19 -13.25
C CYS A 51 -11.33 -3.72 -14.50
N TRP A 52 -11.52 -2.46 -14.93
CA TRP A 52 -10.74 -1.89 -16.02
C TRP A 52 -9.24 -1.87 -15.71
N GLN A 53 -8.85 -1.43 -14.52
CA GLN A 53 -7.46 -1.35 -14.10
C GLN A 53 -6.79 -2.73 -14.12
N ALA A 54 -7.47 -3.75 -13.62
CA ALA A 54 -6.98 -5.13 -13.65
C ALA A 54 -6.72 -5.60 -15.07
N ILE A 55 -7.70 -5.41 -15.98
CA ILE A 55 -7.58 -5.81 -17.39
C ILE A 55 -6.46 -5.01 -18.06
N TYR A 56 -6.40 -3.68 -17.86
CA TYR A 56 -5.37 -2.81 -18.41
C TYR A 56 -3.95 -3.26 -17.99
N ARG A 57 -3.77 -3.56 -16.71
CA ARG A 57 -2.48 -4.02 -16.16
C ARG A 57 -2.05 -5.39 -16.68
N HIS A 58 -2.97 -6.19 -17.23
CA HIS A 58 -2.68 -7.50 -17.82
C HIS A 58 -2.39 -7.45 -19.33
N LEU A 59 -2.58 -6.31 -20.00
CA LEU A 59 -2.23 -6.17 -21.40
C LEU A 59 -0.72 -6.30 -21.58
N ASP A 60 -0.29 -7.13 -22.55
CA ASP A 60 1.12 -7.38 -22.83
C ASP A 60 1.67 -6.30 -23.78
N PHE A 61 2.25 -5.26 -23.21
CA PHE A 61 2.91 -4.22 -23.99
C PHE A 61 4.41 -4.47 -24.06
N ALA A 62 4.98 -4.46 -25.26
CA ALA A 62 6.43 -4.48 -25.46
C ALA A 62 7.06 -3.22 -24.82
N GLY A 63 8.08 -3.39 -23.98
CA GLY A 63 8.74 -2.27 -23.27
C GLY A 63 8.20 -2.03 -21.85
N ARG A 64 7.35 -2.87 -21.30
CA ARG A 64 6.87 -2.72 -19.92
C ARG A 64 7.98 -2.99 -18.91
N PRO A 65 8.17 -2.14 -17.90
CA PRO A 65 9.17 -2.33 -16.86
C PRO A 65 9.06 -3.68 -16.16
N LYS A 66 10.21 -4.33 -15.92
CA LYS A 66 10.31 -5.50 -15.05
C LYS A 66 10.02 -5.06 -13.61
N GLY A 67 8.81 -5.23 -13.14
CA GLY A 67 8.44 -4.85 -11.77
C GLY A 67 6.98 -5.18 -11.44
N LEU A 68 6.15 -5.31 -12.47
CA LEU A 68 4.82 -5.89 -12.29
C LEU A 68 4.90 -7.41 -12.54
N PRO A 69 4.29 -8.24 -11.70
CA PRO A 69 4.29 -9.68 -11.93
C PRO A 69 3.72 -9.93 -13.33
N LYS A 70 4.51 -10.54 -14.21
CA LYS A 70 3.99 -11.16 -15.42
C LYS A 70 3.18 -12.37 -14.96
N LEU A 71 1.94 -12.11 -14.56
CA LEU A 71 0.98 -13.20 -14.46
C LEU A 71 0.90 -13.84 -15.85
N GLN A 72 0.99 -15.16 -15.88
CA GLN A 72 0.91 -15.95 -17.09
C GLN A 72 -0.23 -15.44 -17.96
N LYS A 73 0.07 -15.22 -19.24
CA LYS A 73 -0.81 -14.74 -20.29
C LYS A 73 -2.26 -15.26 -20.18
N ALA A 74 -3.08 -14.56 -19.39
CA ALA A 74 -4.50 -14.53 -19.67
C ALA A 74 -4.64 -13.61 -20.87
N ILE A 75 -5.18 -14.09 -21.99
CA ILE A 75 -5.49 -13.26 -23.14
C ILE A 75 -6.71 -12.42 -22.74
N SER A 76 -6.47 -11.32 -22.00
CA SER A 76 -7.43 -10.24 -22.06
C SER A 76 -7.22 -9.61 -23.43
N SER A 77 -8.21 -9.75 -24.30
CA SER A 77 -8.15 -9.14 -25.62
C SER A 77 -8.23 -7.62 -25.46
N ASP A 78 -7.56 -6.87 -26.33
CA ASP A 78 -7.72 -5.42 -26.43
C ASP A 78 -9.22 -5.05 -26.41
N GLY A 79 -10.09 -5.90 -26.96
CA GLY A 79 -11.55 -5.76 -26.93
C GLY A 79 -12.17 -5.78 -25.52
N GLU A 80 -11.66 -6.58 -24.57
CA GLU A 80 -12.19 -6.59 -23.20
C GLU A 80 -11.79 -5.32 -22.44
N CYS A 81 -10.60 -4.80 -22.70
CA CYS A 81 -10.16 -3.52 -22.12
C CYS A 81 -11.06 -2.37 -22.59
N PHE A 82 -11.38 -2.30 -23.88
CA PHE A 82 -12.32 -1.31 -24.40
C PHE A 82 -13.73 -1.45 -23.85
N GLN A 83 -14.27 -2.66 -23.74
CA GLN A 83 -15.60 -2.89 -23.17
C GLN A 83 -15.70 -2.45 -21.71
N THR A 84 -14.67 -2.74 -20.90
CA THR A 84 -14.66 -2.32 -19.51
C THR A 84 -14.43 -0.82 -19.36
N ALA A 85 -13.65 -0.23 -20.27
CA ALA A 85 -13.46 1.22 -20.35
C ALA A 85 -14.76 1.95 -20.69
N GLU A 86 -15.54 1.45 -21.68
CA GLU A 86 -16.86 2.00 -22.01
C GLU A 86 -17.82 1.90 -20.83
N LYS A 87 -17.89 0.76 -20.15
CA LYS A 87 -18.74 0.59 -18.96
C LYS A 87 -18.37 1.58 -17.84
N LEU A 88 -17.07 1.78 -17.60
CA LEU A 88 -16.59 2.74 -16.61
C LEU A 88 -16.96 4.18 -17.01
N ARG A 89 -16.77 4.55 -18.27
CA ARG A 89 -17.15 5.87 -18.81
C ARG A 89 -18.65 6.13 -18.65
N ASP A 90 -19.47 5.18 -19.06
CA ASP A 90 -20.92 5.29 -18.98
C ASP A 90 -21.38 5.41 -17.52
N ARG A 91 -20.84 4.58 -16.62
CA ARG A 91 -21.18 4.65 -15.20
C ARG A 91 -20.76 5.96 -14.57
N LEU A 92 -19.55 6.44 -14.86
CA LEU A 92 -19.06 7.73 -14.38
C LEU A 92 -19.99 8.87 -14.82
N ASN A 93 -20.36 8.90 -16.10
CA ASN A 93 -21.27 9.94 -16.62
C ASN A 93 -22.69 9.81 -16.05
N GLN A 94 -23.21 8.60 -15.87
CA GLN A 94 -24.49 8.37 -15.21
C GLN A 94 -24.49 8.91 -13.76
N TRP A 95 -23.43 8.66 -13.00
CA TRP A 95 -23.27 9.14 -11.63
C TRP A 95 -23.21 10.66 -11.57
N LEU A 96 -22.45 11.30 -12.48
CA LEU A 96 -22.34 12.75 -12.60
C LEU A 96 -23.61 13.42 -13.19
N GLN A 97 -24.55 12.64 -13.73
CA GLN A 97 -25.85 13.12 -14.21
C GLN A 97 -26.97 12.96 -13.18
N SER A 98 -26.67 12.51 -11.97
CA SER A 98 -27.67 12.33 -10.92
C SER A 98 -28.42 13.62 -10.58
N GLU A 99 -29.67 13.47 -10.13
CA GLU A 99 -30.54 14.59 -9.79
C GLU A 99 -29.98 15.47 -8.65
N SER A 100 -29.34 14.86 -7.66
CA SER A 100 -28.70 15.56 -6.54
C SER A 100 -27.46 16.37 -6.97
N PHE A 101 -26.84 16.05 -8.10
CA PHE A 101 -25.71 16.77 -8.69
C PHE A 101 -26.11 17.78 -9.77
N ARG A 102 -27.40 17.84 -10.11
CA ARG A 102 -27.93 18.68 -11.18
C ARG A 102 -27.62 20.16 -11.00
N CYS A 103 -27.70 20.68 -9.79
CA CYS A 103 -27.42 22.10 -9.52
C CYS A 103 -25.98 22.51 -9.90
N ILE A 104 -25.02 21.62 -9.70
CA ILE A 104 -23.62 21.78 -10.11
C ILE A 104 -23.52 21.85 -11.64
N ARG A 105 -24.16 20.91 -12.34
CA ARG A 105 -24.16 20.86 -13.82
C ARG A 105 -24.82 22.06 -14.45
N GLU A 106 -25.99 22.48 -13.94
CA GLU A 106 -26.70 23.65 -14.45
C GLU A 106 -25.88 24.93 -14.27
N LYS A 107 -25.25 25.09 -13.09
CA LYS A 107 -24.41 26.27 -12.84
C LYS A 107 -23.17 26.29 -13.71
N TRP A 108 -22.56 25.12 -13.97
CA TRP A 108 -21.46 24.98 -14.91
C TRP A 108 -21.88 25.49 -16.31
N LEU A 109 -23.01 24.99 -16.81
CA LEU A 109 -23.52 25.34 -18.15
C LEU A 109 -23.96 26.83 -18.26
N GLU A 110 -24.41 27.42 -17.14
CA GLU A 110 -24.79 28.84 -17.07
C GLU A 110 -23.57 29.77 -17.13
N LYS A 111 -22.49 29.42 -16.44
CA LYS A 111 -21.37 30.35 -16.18
C LYS A 111 -20.19 30.20 -17.15
N LEU A 112 -20.07 29.06 -17.85
CA LEU A 112 -18.94 28.79 -18.72
C LEU A 112 -19.37 28.78 -20.19
N GLN A 113 -18.53 29.39 -21.03
CA GLN A 113 -18.74 29.44 -22.48
C GLN A 113 -17.86 28.38 -23.18
N LYS A 114 -18.32 27.88 -24.32
CA LYS A 114 -17.63 26.77 -25.04
C LYS A 114 -16.17 27.08 -25.42
N TYR A 115 -15.84 28.36 -25.60
CA TYR A 115 -14.51 28.80 -26.02
C TYR A 115 -13.63 29.33 -24.89
N ASP A 116 -14.14 29.33 -23.65
CA ASP A 116 -13.31 29.69 -22.49
C ASP A 116 -12.17 28.70 -22.31
N GLN A 117 -11.01 29.21 -21.89
CA GLN A 117 -9.97 28.36 -21.34
C GLN A 117 -10.35 28.03 -19.91
N ILE A 118 -10.60 26.75 -19.62
CA ILE A 118 -11.14 26.34 -18.34
C ILE A 118 -10.15 25.41 -17.65
N ARG A 119 -9.64 25.85 -16.53
CA ARG A 119 -8.89 24.99 -15.62
C ARG A 119 -9.86 24.42 -14.59
N VAL A 120 -9.97 23.10 -14.56
CA VAL A 120 -10.79 22.39 -13.59
C VAL A 120 -9.90 21.74 -12.55
N ILE A 121 -10.10 22.06 -11.29
CA ILE A 121 -9.35 21.50 -10.17
C ILE A 121 -10.27 20.66 -9.31
N LEU A 122 -9.92 19.41 -9.13
CA LEU A 122 -10.59 18.43 -8.30
C LEU A 122 -9.87 18.30 -6.97
N GLN A 123 -10.48 18.81 -5.90
CA GLN A 123 -9.91 18.79 -4.57
C GLN A 123 -10.58 17.71 -3.71
N THR A 124 -9.85 16.65 -3.35
CA THR A 124 -10.37 15.53 -2.57
C THR A 124 -9.28 14.81 -1.74
N GLU A 125 -9.68 14.31 -0.57
CA GLU A 125 -8.86 13.38 0.24
C GLU A 125 -9.02 11.92 -0.20
N ASP A 126 -10.13 11.61 -0.85
CA ASP A 126 -10.48 10.23 -1.21
C ASP A 126 -9.64 9.74 -2.37
N TYR A 127 -8.89 8.65 -2.12
CA TYR A 127 -7.99 8.07 -3.10
C TYR A 127 -8.71 7.40 -4.28
N GLN A 128 -9.90 6.84 -4.05
CA GLN A 128 -10.67 6.22 -5.13
C GLN A 128 -11.20 7.29 -6.08
N LEU A 129 -11.63 8.44 -5.57
CA LEU A 129 -11.98 9.59 -6.41
C LEU A 129 -10.79 10.10 -7.24
N GLN A 130 -9.58 10.15 -6.67
CA GLN A 130 -8.37 10.54 -7.42
C GLN A 130 -8.04 9.58 -8.56
N LYS A 131 -8.38 8.31 -8.42
CA LYS A 131 -8.14 7.28 -9.45
C LYS A 131 -9.07 7.41 -10.66
N LEU A 132 -10.26 7.97 -10.52
CA LEU A 132 -11.24 8.01 -11.61
C LEU A 132 -10.73 8.83 -12.81
N PRO A 133 -11.05 8.40 -14.04
CA PRO A 133 -10.65 9.09 -15.27
C PRO A 133 -11.58 10.29 -15.57
N TRP A 134 -11.48 11.35 -14.75
CA TRP A 134 -12.36 12.51 -14.76
C TRP A 134 -12.42 13.25 -16.10
N HIS A 135 -11.41 13.14 -16.94
CA HIS A 135 -11.40 13.72 -18.29
C HIS A 135 -12.47 13.13 -19.22
N LEU A 136 -13.05 11.97 -18.84
CA LEU A 136 -14.16 11.32 -19.55
C LEU A 136 -15.54 11.91 -19.18
N TRP A 137 -15.57 12.85 -18.24
CA TRP A 137 -16.81 13.54 -17.93
C TRP A 137 -17.29 14.34 -19.14
N GLU A 138 -18.55 14.16 -19.54
CA GLU A 138 -19.13 14.79 -20.75
C GLU A 138 -18.95 16.32 -20.79
N LEU A 139 -18.96 16.99 -19.62
CA LEU A 139 -18.72 18.43 -19.56
C LEU A 139 -17.27 18.80 -19.90
N ILE A 140 -16.30 17.97 -19.53
CA ILE A 140 -14.89 18.19 -19.93
C ILE A 140 -14.71 17.96 -21.42
N GLU A 141 -15.35 16.94 -21.98
CA GLU A 141 -15.30 16.67 -23.42
C GLU A 141 -16.00 17.75 -24.25
N ARG A 142 -17.11 18.31 -23.73
CA ARG A 142 -17.88 19.37 -24.40
C ARG A 142 -17.10 20.68 -24.59
N TYR A 143 -16.18 21.01 -23.66
CA TYR A 143 -15.39 22.24 -23.69
C TYR A 143 -14.00 21.95 -24.19
N SER A 144 -13.69 22.28 -25.45
CA SER A 144 -12.41 21.94 -26.12
C SER A 144 -11.18 22.52 -25.46
N ASN A 145 -11.31 23.56 -24.64
CA ASN A 145 -10.20 24.21 -23.93
C ASN A 145 -10.27 23.96 -22.41
N ALA A 146 -11.02 22.94 -21.96
CA ALA A 146 -11.08 22.55 -20.57
C ALA A 146 -10.13 21.38 -20.30
N GLU A 147 -9.38 21.41 -19.23
CA GLU A 147 -8.60 20.27 -18.74
C GLU A 147 -8.68 20.21 -17.23
N ILE A 148 -8.53 18.99 -16.70
CA ILE A 148 -8.73 18.71 -15.29
C ILE A 148 -7.42 18.32 -14.60
N ALA A 149 -7.24 18.85 -13.37
CA ALA A 149 -6.16 18.50 -12.47
C ALA A 149 -6.71 18.02 -11.14
N LEU A 150 -5.96 17.16 -10.48
CA LEU A 150 -6.16 16.76 -9.09
C LEU A 150 -5.45 17.75 -8.17
N ALA A 151 -5.97 17.98 -6.97
CA ALA A 151 -5.34 18.80 -5.94
C ALA A 151 -5.50 18.16 -4.56
N ALA A 152 -4.52 18.44 -3.69
CA ALA A 152 -4.61 18.07 -2.29
C ALA A 152 -5.69 18.88 -1.56
N PRO A 153 -6.26 18.33 -0.48
CA PRO A 153 -7.27 19.05 0.32
C PRO A 153 -6.69 20.26 1.06
N SER A 154 -5.40 20.22 1.38
CA SER A 154 -4.65 21.31 2.02
C SER A 154 -3.52 21.78 1.10
N TYR A 155 -3.34 23.11 1.02
CA TYR A 155 -2.32 23.72 0.20
C TYR A 155 -1.78 24.99 0.86
N GLU A 156 -0.53 25.34 0.55
CA GLU A 156 0.11 26.57 0.97
C GLU A 156 0.75 27.25 -0.23
N LYS A 157 0.75 28.57 -0.24
CA LYS A 157 1.42 29.35 -1.29
C LYS A 157 2.92 29.28 -1.08
N VAL A 158 3.64 28.93 -2.14
CA VAL A 158 5.11 28.84 -2.09
C VAL A 158 5.71 30.23 -2.32
N SER A 159 6.69 30.60 -1.48
CA SER A 159 7.47 31.82 -1.68
C SER A 159 8.72 31.50 -2.45
N PHE A 160 8.82 31.93 -3.68
CA PHE A 160 9.99 31.71 -4.54
C PHE A 160 11.05 32.80 -4.33
N LEU A 161 12.32 32.44 -4.35
CA LEU A 161 13.43 33.37 -4.47
C LEU A 161 13.45 33.94 -5.90
N SER A 162 13.41 35.28 -6.04
CA SER A 162 13.39 35.95 -7.36
C SER A 162 14.64 35.56 -8.18
N LYS A 163 14.42 35.16 -9.46
CA LYS A 163 15.43 34.79 -10.42
C LYS A 163 15.52 35.81 -11.56
N SER A 164 16.72 35.97 -12.07
CA SER A 164 17.01 36.66 -13.31
C SER A 164 17.71 35.68 -14.25
N THR A 165 16.95 34.89 -15.01
CA THR A 165 17.48 34.02 -16.08
C THR A 165 16.61 34.14 -17.31
N THR A 166 17.21 34.03 -18.49
CA THR A 166 16.54 34.09 -19.80
C THR A 166 16.29 32.72 -20.41
N GLN A 167 16.73 31.65 -19.75
CA GLN A 167 16.61 30.28 -20.22
C GLN A 167 15.91 29.40 -19.20
N VAL A 168 15.06 28.49 -19.66
CA VAL A 168 14.43 27.46 -18.84
C VAL A 168 15.45 26.41 -18.43
N LYS A 169 15.61 26.20 -17.13
CA LYS A 169 16.56 25.23 -16.56
C LYS A 169 15.84 23.91 -16.24
N ILE A 170 16.31 22.84 -16.86
CA ILE A 170 15.72 21.51 -16.71
C ILE A 170 16.75 20.57 -16.07
N LEU A 171 16.39 19.95 -14.95
CA LEU A 171 17.10 18.79 -14.42
C LEU A 171 16.41 17.53 -14.95
N ALA A 172 17.12 16.80 -15.84
CA ALA A 172 16.62 15.57 -16.44
C ALA A 172 17.27 14.35 -15.78
N LEU A 173 16.53 13.65 -14.95
CA LEU A 173 16.92 12.42 -14.30
C LEU A 173 16.51 11.24 -15.18
N LEU A 174 17.50 10.56 -15.76
CA LEU A 174 17.35 9.33 -16.52
C LEU A 174 17.77 8.17 -15.62
N GLY A 175 16.77 7.50 -15.02
CA GLY A 175 16.97 6.42 -14.04
C GLY A 175 17.34 5.08 -14.69
N ASP A 176 17.06 3.97 -14.00
CA ASP A 176 17.35 2.63 -14.51
C ASP A 176 16.80 2.45 -15.93
N SER A 177 17.73 2.20 -16.87
CA SER A 177 17.47 2.13 -18.31
C SER A 177 17.12 0.72 -18.81
N HIS A 178 17.07 -0.29 -17.93
CA HIS A 178 16.83 -1.68 -18.34
C HIS A 178 15.42 -1.87 -18.93
N GLY A 179 15.33 -1.92 -20.26
CA GLY A 179 14.09 -2.11 -21.00
C GLY A 179 13.25 -0.85 -21.20
N VAL A 180 13.82 0.34 -20.95
CA VAL A 180 13.23 1.66 -21.22
C VAL A 180 14.11 2.41 -22.22
N ASP A 181 13.49 2.98 -23.27
CA ASP A 181 14.21 3.79 -24.26
C ASP A 181 14.36 5.25 -23.78
N ILE A 182 15.32 5.47 -22.89
CA ILE A 182 15.66 6.82 -22.38
C ILE A 182 16.37 7.69 -23.42
N ALA A 183 16.92 7.10 -24.49
CA ALA A 183 17.62 7.85 -25.54
C ALA A 183 16.66 8.73 -26.32
N THR A 184 15.48 8.24 -26.63
CA THR A 184 14.42 9.03 -27.28
C THR A 184 13.92 10.17 -26.39
N ASP A 185 13.72 9.96 -25.09
CA ASP A 185 13.33 11.02 -24.14
C ASP A 185 14.40 12.12 -24.09
N ARG A 186 15.67 11.74 -24.07
CA ARG A 186 16.80 12.69 -24.12
C ARG A 186 16.78 13.54 -25.38
N LEU A 187 16.60 12.93 -26.55
CA LEU A 187 16.53 13.65 -27.83
C LEU A 187 15.36 14.63 -27.88
N LEU A 188 14.21 14.29 -27.32
CA LEU A 188 13.03 15.17 -27.25
C LEU A 188 13.31 16.41 -26.38
N LEU A 189 14.01 16.23 -25.27
CA LEU A 189 14.40 17.35 -24.41
C LEU A 189 15.44 18.24 -25.09
N GLU A 190 16.48 17.69 -25.73
CA GLU A 190 17.56 18.43 -26.42
C GLU A 190 17.03 19.34 -27.55
N GLN A 191 15.84 19.06 -28.11
CA GLN A 191 15.20 19.86 -29.15
C GLN A 191 14.44 21.10 -28.64
N LEU A 192 14.35 21.30 -27.34
CA LEU A 192 13.58 22.40 -26.75
C LEU A 192 14.27 23.75 -26.94
N PRO A 193 13.53 24.80 -27.34
CA PRO A 193 14.09 26.13 -27.51
C PRO A 193 14.41 26.80 -26.17
N ASP A 194 15.44 27.62 -26.11
CA ASP A 194 15.79 28.46 -24.96
C ASP A 194 15.96 27.72 -23.64
N THR A 195 16.50 26.49 -23.67
CA THR A 195 16.68 25.64 -22.50
C THR A 195 18.13 25.43 -22.12
N LYS A 196 18.38 25.25 -20.82
CA LYS A 196 19.61 24.71 -20.28
C LYS A 196 19.31 23.43 -19.55
N ILE A 197 19.67 22.29 -20.15
CA ILE A 197 19.36 20.96 -19.61
C ILE A 197 20.58 20.35 -18.95
N HIS A 198 20.38 19.81 -17.75
CA HIS A 198 21.38 19.01 -17.05
C HIS A 198 20.87 17.57 -16.95
N PHE A 199 21.59 16.66 -17.60
CA PHE A 199 21.23 15.23 -17.59
C PHE A 199 22.00 14.52 -16.48
N LEU A 200 21.29 13.83 -15.62
CA LEU A 200 21.79 12.85 -14.67
C LEU A 200 21.38 11.45 -15.17
N VAL A 201 22.33 10.67 -15.62
CA VAL A 201 22.08 9.32 -16.13
C VAL A 201 22.51 8.31 -15.09
N GLU A 202 21.57 7.50 -14.61
CA GLU A 202 21.78 6.50 -13.56
C GLU A 202 22.60 7.05 -12.36
N PRO A 203 22.23 8.23 -11.79
CA PRO A 203 23.03 8.86 -10.74
C PRO A 203 22.96 8.09 -9.43
N SER A 204 23.91 8.38 -8.55
CA SER A 204 23.80 8.03 -7.15
C SER A 204 22.79 8.93 -6.42
N CYS A 205 22.32 8.47 -5.23
CA CYS A 205 21.46 9.29 -4.37
C CYS A 205 22.13 10.62 -3.99
N GLU A 206 23.43 10.61 -3.75
CA GLU A 206 24.24 11.79 -3.39
C GLU A 206 24.27 12.80 -4.57
N ASP A 207 24.57 12.35 -5.80
CA ASP A 207 24.59 13.22 -6.97
C ASP A 207 23.24 13.90 -7.21
N LEU A 208 22.13 13.14 -7.10
CA LEU A 208 20.80 13.68 -7.26
C LEU A 208 20.47 14.72 -6.19
N THR A 209 20.78 14.40 -4.92
CA THR A 209 20.52 15.29 -3.80
C THR A 209 21.31 16.59 -3.94
N ASP A 210 22.60 16.51 -4.28
CA ASP A 210 23.47 17.67 -4.46
C ASP A 210 22.98 18.59 -5.57
N ASN A 211 22.56 18.03 -6.71
CA ASN A 211 22.04 18.82 -7.83
C ASN A 211 20.73 19.53 -7.45
N LEU A 212 19.83 18.87 -6.72
CA LEU A 212 18.61 19.49 -6.23
C LEU A 212 18.88 20.60 -5.21
N TRP A 213 19.91 20.45 -4.35
CA TRP A 213 20.31 21.44 -3.34
C TRP A 213 21.06 22.64 -3.90
N GLN A 214 22.00 22.41 -4.82
CA GLN A 214 23.00 23.43 -5.19
C GLN A 214 22.52 24.34 -6.32
N GLN A 215 21.61 23.88 -7.19
CA GLN A 215 21.20 24.60 -8.40
C GLN A 215 19.72 24.99 -8.36
N ASN A 216 19.38 25.97 -9.19
CA ASN A 216 18.00 26.41 -9.36
C ASN A 216 17.45 25.76 -10.64
N TRP A 217 16.36 25.07 -10.51
CA TRP A 217 15.66 24.38 -11.59
C TRP A 217 14.26 24.97 -11.78
N ASP A 218 13.77 25.02 -13.01
CA ASP A 218 12.40 25.37 -13.34
C ASP A 218 11.56 24.12 -13.56
N ILE A 219 12.19 23.09 -14.19
CA ILE A 219 11.55 21.80 -14.46
C ILE A 219 12.45 20.67 -13.94
N LEU A 220 11.81 19.72 -13.24
CA LEU A 220 12.37 18.40 -12.94
C LEU A 220 11.70 17.37 -13.86
N PHE A 221 12.50 16.69 -14.66
CA PHE A 221 12.04 15.60 -15.52
C PHE A 221 12.61 14.27 -15.04
N PHE A 222 11.77 13.25 -14.97
CA PHE A 222 12.17 11.89 -14.65
C PHE A 222 11.69 10.92 -15.72
N ALA A 223 12.61 10.12 -16.28
CA ALA A 223 12.32 8.95 -17.11
C ALA A 223 13.05 7.73 -16.53
N GLY A 224 12.35 6.64 -16.35
CA GLY A 224 12.85 5.41 -15.75
C GLY A 224 11.74 4.63 -15.07
N HIS A 225 12.13 3.62 -14.29
CA HIS A 225 11.19 2.82 -13.55
C HIS A 225 10.68 3.52 -12.30
N SER A 226 9.38 3.40 -12.02
CA SER A 226 8.78 3.75 -10.76
C SER A 226 7.73 2.71 -10.36
N SER A 227 7.48 2.58 -9.07
CA SER A 227 6.44 1.69 -8.54
C SER A 227 5.74 2.36 -7.37
N SER A 228 4.44 2.15 -7.25
CA SER A 228 3.68 2.48 -6.03
C SER A 228 3.40 1.20 -5.26
N HIS A 229 3.44 1.27 -3.93
CA HIS A 229 2.95 0.16 -3.11
C HIS A 229 1.45 -0.05 -3.36
N SER A 230 0.99 -1.29 -3.19
CA SER A 230 -0.40 -1.71 -3.44
C SER A 230 -1.46 -0.87 -2.69
N THR A 231 -1.09 -0.23 -1.59
CA THR A 231 -1.94 0.73 -0.86
C THR A 231 -1.98 2.11 -1.50
N GLY A 232 -1.11 2.39 -2.52
CA GLY A 232 -1.00 3.70 -3.15
C GLY A 232 -0.51 4.82 -2.23
N GLU A 233 0.04 4.49 -1.06
CA GLU A 233 0.46 5.47 -0.06
C GLU A 233 1.90 5.94 -0.24
N THR A 234 2.76 5.11 -0.81
CA THR A 234 4.18 5.43 -1.04
C THR A 234 4.61 5.05 -2.44
N GLY A 235 5.33 5.96 -3.11
CA GLY A 235 5.93 5.74 -4.41
C GLY A 235 7.46 5.61 -4.32
N GLN A 236 8.04 4.79 -5.17
CA GLN A 236 9.49 4.61 -5.31
C GLN A 236 9.92 4.87 -6.74
N ILE A 237 11.06 5.53 -6.90
CA ILE A 237 11.73 5.73 -8.19
C ILE A 237 13.04 4.94 -8.20
N TYR A 238 13.35 4.32 -9.33
CA TYR A 238 14.60 3.58 -9.54
C TYR A 238 15.58 4.53 -10.23
N ILE A 239 16.55 5.04 -9.48
CA ILE A 239 17.51 6.02 -9.98
C ILE A 239 18.68 5.40 -10.75
N ASN A 240 19.00 4.14 -10.42
CA ASN A 240 19.95 3.29 -11.14
C ASN A 240 19.60 1.80 -10.87
N GLN A 241 20.43 0.86 -11.34
CA GLN A 241 20.17 -0.58 -11.23
C GLN A 241 20.21 -1.12 -9.80
N THR A 242 20.81 -0.40 -8.87
CA THR A 242 21.05 -0.85 -7.48
C THR A 242 20.34 -0.01 -6.43
N GLU A 243 19.95 1.21 -6.75
CA GLU A 243 19.37 2.15 -5.80
C GLU A 243 17.95 2.55 -6.17
N THR A 244 17.07 2.44 -5.20
CA THR A 244 15.68 2.93 -5.27
C THR A 244 15.48 4.00 -4.23
N LEU A 245 14.75 5.05 -4.55
CA LEU A 245 14.45 6.15 -3.64
C LEU A 245 12.95 6.34 -3.47
N THR A 246 12.55 6.55 -2.22
CA THR A 246 11.23 7.08 -1.89
C THR A 246 11.26 8.61 -1.93
N ILE A 247 10.12 9.23 -2.17
CA ILE A 247 10.00 10.69 -2.11
C ILE A 247 10.34 11.23 -0.72
N SER A 248 10.05 10.45 0.33
CA SER A 248 10.41 10.79 1.70
C SER A 248 11.92 10.95 1.90
N GLN A 249 12.76 10.19 1.21
CA GLN A 249 14.22 10.31 1.27
C GLN A 249 14.72 11.58 0.57
N LEU A 250 14.02 12.04 -0.49
CA LEU A 250 14.33 13.28 -1.21
C LEU A 250 13.62 14.52 -0.64
N LYS A 251 12.85 14.37 0.43
CA LYS A 251 11.96 15.41 0.99
C LYS A 251 12.63 16.77 1.14
N TYR A 252 13.78 16.83 1.78
CA TYR A 252 14.46 18.10 2.04
C TYR A 252 15.09 18.71 0.78
N ALA A 253 15.65 17.87 -0.10
CA ALA A 253 16.23 18.33 -1.35
C ALA A 253 15.16 18.88 -2.31
N LEU A 254 14.01 18.20 -2.42
CA LEU A 254 12.87 18.65 -3.21
C LEU A 254 12.25 19.93 -2.63
N LYS A 255 12.09 20.03 -1.31
CA LYS A 255 11.60 21.25 -0.68
C LYS A 255 12.51 22.44 -0.99
N GLN A 256 13.82 22.24 -0.89
CA GLN A 256 14.81 23.27 -1.24
C GLN A 256 14.75 23.63 -2.73
N ALA A 257 14.57 22.65 -3.63
CA ALA A 257 14.42 22.92 -5.05
C ALA A 257 13.16 23.76 -5.34
N VAL A 258 12.04 23.46 -4.65
CA VAL A 258 10.80 24.24 -4.75
C VAL A 258 11.01 25.67 -4.26
N GLU A 259 11.60 25.88 -3.09
CA GLU A 259 11.92 27.23 -2.56
C GLU A 259 12.84 28.02 -3.50
N ARG A 260 13.70 27.32 -4.27
CA ARG A 260 14.61 27.91 -5.25
C ARG A 260 13.99 28.12 -6.63
N GLY A 261 12.71 27.75 -6.83
CA GLY A 261 11.97 28.07 -8.03
C GLY A 261 11.61 26.90 -8.92
N LEU A 262 11.65 25.66 -8.46
CA LEU A 262 11.07 24.52 -9.19
C LEU A 262 9.56 24.72 -9.30
N LYS A 263 9.06 24.81 -10.54
CA LYS A 263 7.65 25.08 -10.82
C LYS A 263 6.90 23.88 -11.40
N LEU A 264 7.60 22.99 -12.11
CA LEU A 264 7.00 21.83 -12.78
C LEU A 264 7.85 20.58 -12.57
N ALA A 265 7.22 19.48 -12.19
CA ALA A 265 7.83 18.16 -12.22
C ALA A 265 7.08 17.25 -13.19
N ILE A 266 7.80 16.48 -14.02
CA ILE A 266 7.23 15.57 -15.02
C ILE A 266 7.79 14.18 -14.76
N PHE A 267 6.93 13.23 -14.40
CA PHE A 267 7.32 11.84 -14.20
C PHE A 267 6.77 10.99 -15.34
N ASN A 268 7.63 10.77 -16.32
CA ASN A 268 7.36 9.92 -17.47
C ASN A 268 7.68 8.45 -17.13
N SER A 269 7.02 7.93 -16.10
CA SER A 269 7.27 6.62 -15.50
C SER A 269 5.98 5.95 -15.07
N CYS A 270 6.05 4.67 -14.70
CA CYS A 270 4.89 3.86 -14.36
C CYS A 270 4.29 4.21 -12.99
N ASP A 271 2.94 4.16 -12.86
CA ASP A 271 2.19 4.23 -11.60
C ASP A 271 2.50 5.47 -10.73
N GLY A 272 2.29 6.66 -11.31
CA GLY A 272 2.66 7.94 -10.70
C GLY A 272 1.67 8.54 -9.70
N LEU A 273 0.44 8.01 -9.52
CA LEU A 273 -0.54 8.62 -8.59
C LEU A 273 -0.10 8.52 -7.12
N GLY A 274 0.57 7.44 -6.72
CA GLY A 274 1.17 7.32 -5.39
C GLY A 274 2.27 8.36 -5.17
N LEU A 275 3.14 8.56 -6.17
CA LEU A 275 4.15 9.62 -6.17
C LEU A 275 3.51 11.00 -6.07
N ALA A 276 2.44 11.28 -6.83
CA ALA A 276 1.77 12.57 -6.82
C ALA A 276 1.26 12.99 -5.43
N ARG A 277 0.75 12.06 -4.64
CA ARG A 277 0.29 12.33 -3.27
C ARG A 277 1.44 12.71 -2.33
N GLU A 278 2.57 12.02 -2.43
CA GLU A 278 3.76 12.36 -1.64
C GLU A 278 4.31 13.72 -2.05
N PHE A 279 4.39 14.02 -3.34
CA PHE A 279 4.79 15.32 -3.86
C PHE A 279 3.86 16.46 -3.45
N ALA A 280 2.57 16.19 -3.33
CA ALA A 280 1.59 17.16 -2.83
C ALA A 280 1.92 17.64 -1.41
N SER A 281 2.42 16.76 -0.56
CA SER A 281 2.85 17.11 0.80
C SER A 281 4.07 18.06 0.81
N LEU A 282 4.83 18.11 -0.29
CA LEU A 282 6.01 18.97 -0.50
C LEU A 282 5.65 20.30 -1.16
N GLN A 283 4.36 20.54 -1.45
CA GLN A 283 3.84 21.75 -2.07
C GLN A 283 4.46 22.05 -3.46
N ILE A 284 4.81 21.01 -4.24
CA ILE A 284 5.28 21.21 -5.61
C ILE A 284 4.16 21.87 -6.42
N PRO A 285 4.44 23.00 -7.12
CA PRO A 285 3.40 23.77 -7.77
C PRO A 285 2.59 23.01 -8.82
N GLN A 286 3.30 22.28 -9.71
CA GLN A 286 2.71 21.52 -10.80
C GLN A 286 3.40 20.19 -10.95
N LEU A 287 2.63 19.13 -11.18
CA LEU A 287 3.15 17.79 -11.41
C LEU A 287 2.37 17.11 -12.53
N ILE A 288 3.06 16.44 -13.44
CA ILE A 288 2.47 15.57 -14.45
C ILE A 288 2.95 14.16 -14.18
N VAL A 289 2.03 13.20 -14.06
CA VAL A 289 2.30 11.78 -13.80
C VAL A 289 1.46 10.91 -14.71
N MET A 290 1.84 9.63 -14.83
CA MET A 290 1.01 8.62 -15.47
C MET A 290 0.17 7.88 -14.43
N ARG A 291 -1.13 7.72 -14.69
CA ARG A 291 -2.11 7.06 -13.81
C ARG A 291 -1.80 5.60 -13.56
N GLU A 292 -1.39 4.89 -14.60
CA GLU A 292 -1.13 3.46 -14.65
C GLU A 292 0.21 3.20 -15.35
N PRO A 293 0.75 1.97 -15.30
CA PRO A 293 1.95 1.62 -16.04
C PRO A 293 1.84 1.98 -17.52
N VAL A 294 2.78 2.79 -17.99
CA VAL A 294 2.77 3.35 -19.34
C VAL A 294 3.76 2.63 -20.25
N PRO A 295 3.35 2.19 -21.45
CA PRO A 295 4.29 1.71 -22.47
C PRO A 295 5.20 2.85 -22.96
N ASP A 296 6.48 2.57 -23.22
CA ASP A 296 7.46 3.58 -23.65
C ASP A 296 6.99 4.42 -24.83
N ARG A 297 6.41 3.77 -25.84
CA ARG A 297 5.89 4.47 -27.03
C ARG A 297 4.79 5.47 -26.68
N VAL A 298 3.94 5.15 -25.72
CA VAL A 298 2.87 6.06 -25.24
C VAL A 298 3.48 7.21 -24.46
N ALA A 299 4.40 6.91 -23.54
CA ALA A 299 5.12 7.91 -22.74
C ALA A 299 5.88 8.92 -23.61
N GLN A 300 6.63 8.43 -24.60
CA GLN A 300 7.37 9.24 -25.58
C GLN A 300 6.47 10.07 -26.48
N THR A 301 5.35 9.49 -26.94
CA THR A 301 4.38 10.21 -27.78
C THR A 301 3.70 11.32 -26.99
N PHE A 302 3.33 11.07 -25.73
CA PHE A 302 2.82 12.08 -24.83
C PHE A 302 3.85 13.22 -24.63
N LEU A 303 5.06 12.87 -24.23
CA LEU A 303 6.14 13.82 -23.98
C LEU A 303 6.41 14.71 -25.19
N LYS A 304 6.53 14.10 -26.37
CA LYS A 304 6.74 14.82 -27.64
C LYS A 304 5.67 15.89 -27.89
N HIS A 305 4.39 15.51 -27.83
CA HIS A 305 3.30 16.44 -28.13
C HIS A 305 3.07 17.45 -27.02
N PHE A 306 3.29 17.07 -25.77
CA PHE A 306 3.25 17.97 -24.63
C PHE A 306 4.31 19.06 -24.72
N LEU A 307 5.58 18.67 -24.91
CA LEU A 307 6.69 19.62 -25.02
C LEU A 307 6.53 20.53 -26.23
N GLN A 308 6.11 19.99 -27.37
CA GLN A 308 5.86 20.79 -28.58
C GLN A 308 4.75 21.83 -28.38
N ALA A 309 3.65 21.46 -27.72
CA ALA A 309 2.55 22.40 -27.47
C ALA A 309 2.93 23.43 -26.39
N TYR A 310 3.57 23.01 -25.32
CA TYR A 310 3.92 23.86 -24.19
C TYR A 310 5.01 24.86 -24.53
N SER A 311 6.10 24.43 -25.17
CA SER A 311 7.16 25.32 -25.67
C SER A 311 6.69 26.19 -26.83
N GLY A 312 5.66 25.77 -27.57
CA GLY A 312 4.97 26.55 -28.60
C GLY A 312 4.02 27.63 -28.05
N GLY A 313 3.94 27.83 -26.72
CA GLY A 313 3.19 28.91 -26.07
C GLY A 313 1.77 28.56 -25.65
N GLN A 314 1.36 27.28 -25.70
CA GLN A 314 0.10 26.86 -25.10
C GLN A 314 0.21 26.85 -23.57
N SER A 315 -0.92 27.05 -22.87
CA SER A 315 -0.97 26.88 -21.42
C SER A 315 -0.66 25.42 -21.04
N LEU A 316 -0.12 25.17 -19.84
CA LEU A 316 0.20 23.82 -19.35
C LEU A 316 -0.97 22.84 -19.49
N TYR A 317 -2.18 23.27 -19.11
CA TYR A 317 -3.39 22.45 -19.19
C TYR A 317 -3.77 22.10 -20.62
N LEU A 318 -3.75 23.10 -21.51
CA LEU A 318 -4.05 22.88 -22.92
C LEU A 318 -2.98 22.02 -23.60
N ALA A 319 -1.71 22.18 -23.24
CA ALA A 319 -0.63 21.34 -23.75
C ALA A 319 -0.78 19.88 -23.33
N VAL A 320 -1.18 19.61 -22.08
CA VAL A 320 -1.50 18.24 -21.61
C VAL A 320 -2.70 17.68 -22.36
N ARG A 321 -3.76 18.48 -22.54
CA ARG A 321 -4.96 18.06 -23.27
C ARG A 321 -4.61 17.68 -24.72
N ILE A 322 -3.90 18.54 -25.44
CA ILE A 322 -3.46 18.28 -26.83
C ILE A 322 -2.65 17.00 -26.90
N ALA A 323 -1.68 16.80 -25.98
CA ALA A 323 -0.87 15.60 -25.95
C ALA A 323 -1.71 14.36 -25.66
N ARG A 324 -2.66 14.42 -24.72
CA ARG A 324 -3.58 13.36 -24.37
C ARG A 324 -4.50 12.98 -25.54
N GLU A 325 -5.08 13.96 -26.23
CA GLU A 325 -5.93 13.72 -27.40
C GLU A 325 -5.13 13.09 -28.57
N ARG A 326 -3.85 13.43 -28.71
CA ARG A 326 -2.96 12.80 -29.70
C ARG A 326 -2.68 11.34 -29.41
N LEU A 327 -2.73 10.91 -28.14
CA LEU A 327 -2.59 9.51 -27.76
C LEU A 327 -3.76 8.64 -28.24
N GLN A 328 -4.93 9.21 -28.52
CA GLN A 328 -6.07 8.49 -29.08
C GLN A 328 -5.72 7.77 -30.39
N GLY A 329 -4.80 8.30 -31.17
CA GLY A 329 -4.28 7.64 -32.37
C GLY A 329 -3.50 6.35 -32.08
N LEU A 330 -3.12 6.10 -30.83
CA LEU A 330 -2.44 4.88 -30.39
C LEU A 330 -3.36 3.88 -29.69
N ASP A 331 -4.63 4.26 -29.38
CA ASP A 331 -5.55 3.43 -28.62
C ASP A 331 -5.79 2.05 -29.29
N GLY A 332 -5.69 1.94 -30.63
CA GLY A 332 -5.78 0.66 -31.35
C GLY A 332 -4.65 -0.33 -31.05
N GLN A 333 -3.49 0.15 -30.58
CA GLN A 333 -2.33 -0.68 -30.19
C GLN A 333 -2.11 -0.69 -28.67
N PHE A 334 -2.52 0.38 -27.99
CA PHE A 334 -2.37 0.60 -26.56
C PHE A 334 -3.72 1.08 -26.01
N PRO A 335 -4.65 0.18 -25.70
CA PRO A 335 -5.97 0.56 -25.22
C PRO A 335 -5.94 1.56 -24.07
N CYS A 336 -6.75 2.62 -24.14
CA CYS A 336 -6.85 3.66 -23.13
C CYS A 336 -5.56 4.45 -22.88
N ALA A 337 -4.65 4.53 -23.86
CA ALA A 337 -3.43 5.34 -23.75
C ALA A 337 -3.73 6.80 -23.38
N SER A 338 -4.82 7.35 -23.92
CA SER A 338 -5.30 8.71 -23.63
C SER A 338 -5.74 8.93 -22.18
N TRP A 339 -5.92 7.88 -21.37
CA TRP A 339 -6.37 7.98 -19.97
C TRP A 339 -5.21 8.15 -18.97
N LEU A 340 -3.98 7.93 -19.41
CA LEU A 340 -2.82 7.80 -18.53
C LEU A 340 -2.31 9.12 -17.95
N PRO A 341 -2.16 10.22 -18.73
CA PRO A 341 -1.62 11.47 -18.21
C PRO A 341 -2.58 12.15 -17.22
N VAL A 342 -2.03 12.59 -16.10
CA VAL A 342 -2.76 13.28 -15.01
C VAL A 342 -1.95 14.49 -14.56
N ILE A 343 -2.61 15.62 -14.41
CA ILE A 343 -2.06 16.81 -13.77
C ILE A 343 -2.40 16.74 -12.27
N TYR A 344 -1.41 17.01 -11.44
CA TYR A 344 -1.60 17.25 -10.00
C TYR A 344 -1.10 18.67 -9.68
N GLN A 345 -1.90 19.49 -9.02
CA GLN A 345 -1.61 20.91 -8.84
C GLN A 345 -1.78 21.37 -7.39
N ASN A 346 -0.86 22.23 -6.93
CA ASN A 346 -1.07 23.06 -5.74
C ASN A 346 -2.07 24.20 -6.09
N LEU A 347 -3.22 24.22 -5.43
CA LEU A 347 -4.30 25.16 -5.73
C LEU A 347 -3.89 26.65 -5.53
N ALA A 348 -2.90 26.93 -4.67
CA ALA A 348 -2.41 28.30 -4.44
C ALA A 348 -1.53 28.84 -5.56
N GLU A 349 -1.10 27.98 -6.50
CA GLU A 349 -0.14 28.31 -7.53
C GLU A 349 -0.78 28.35 -8.93
N ILE A 350 -0.30 29.26 -9.75
CA ILE A 350 -0.75 29.36 -11.15
C ILE A 350 0.26 28.65 -12.03
N PRO A 351 -0.19 27.79 -12.96
CA PRO A 351 0.72 27.16 -13.90
C PRO A 351 1.41 28.22 -14.77
N PRO A 352 2.74 28.27 -14.78
CA PRO A 352 3.46 29.22 -15.64
C PRO A 352 3.29 28.87 -17.11
N SER A 353 3.32 29.86 -17.98
CA SER A 353 3.60 29.64 -19.40
C SER A 353 5.08 29.28 -19.60
N TRP A 354 5.42 28.68 -20.76
CA TRP A 354 6.82 28.38 -21.10
C TRP A 354 7.74 29.60 -20.99
N HIS A 355 7.26 30.74 -21.43
CA HIS A 355 8.00 32.01 -21.38
C HIS A 355 8.23 32.46 -19.92
N GLU A 356 7.25 32.30 -19.04
CA GLU A 356 7.35 32.68 -17.62
C GLU A 356 8.25 31.74 -16.80
N LEU A 357 8.51 30.52 -17.27
CA LEU A 357 9.53 29.66 -16.67
C LEU A 357 10.92 30.27 -16.79
N GLY A 358 11.25 30.88 -17.94
CA GLY A 358 12.56 31.50 -18.20
C GLY A 358 12.72 32.90 -17.60
N ILE A 359 11.61 33.60 -17.26
CA ILE A 359 11.63 34.95 -16.69
C ILE A 359 11.27 34.86 -15.20
N GLY A 360 12.19 35.27 -14.32
CA GLY A 360 11.89 35.32 -12.89
C GLY A 360 10.83 36.39 -12.55
N ASP A 361 10.02 36.16 -11.51
CA ASP A 361 8.87 36.98 -11.07
C ASP A 361 9.18 38.48 -10.80
N GLY A 362 10.43 38.90 -10.92
CA GLY A 362 10.84 40.30 -10.74
C GLY A 362 10.48 41.25 -11.89
N ALA A 363 10.24 40.72 -13.10
CA ALA A 363 9.96 41.53 -14.28
C ALA A 363 8.48 41.93 -14.41
N ASN A 364 7.56 41.10 -13.91
CA ASN A 364 6.13 41.37 -13.98
C ASN A 364 5.60 42.40 -12.94
N ARG A 365 6.37 42.72 -11.87
CA ARG A 365 6.05 43.77 -10.93
C ARG A 365 6.45 45.18 -11.38
N ALA A 366 7.29 45.30 -12.39
CA ALA A 366 7.73 46.58 -12.95
C ALA A 366 6.78 47.15 -14.00
N GLY A 367 5.85 46.32 -14.53
CA GLY A 367 4.89 46.72 -15.57
C GLY A 367 3.57 47.33 -15.08
N GLU A 368 3.22 47.18 -13.81
CA GLU A 368 1.96 47.64 -13.23
C GLU A 368 2.07 48.93 -12.38
N GLN A 369 3.24 49.56 -12.30
CA GLN A 369 3.41 50.88 -11.65
C GLN A 369 3.72 51.99 -12.66
N GLY A 370 2.78 52.26 -13.52
CA GLY A 370 2.89 53.35 -14.49
C GLY A 370 1.56 53.89 -14.92
N SER A 371 0.81 54.53 -14.07
CA SER A 371 0.00 55.72 -14.35
C SER A 371 -1.03 56.01 -13.23
N HIS A 372 -0.69 56.89 -12.32
CA HIS A 372 -1.59 57.96 -11.88
C HIS A 372 -0.80 59.00 -11.11
N CYS A 373 -0.66 60.11 -11.75
CA CYS A 373 -0.22 61.40 -11.20
C CYS A 373 -1.24 61.98 -10.23
N GLY A 374 -0.75 62.52 -9.12
CA GLY A 374 -1.15 63.86 -8.81
C GLY A 374 -1.62 64.15 -7.40
N LEU A 375 -0.86 65.02 -6.72
CA LEU A 375 -1.23 65.95 -5.66
C LEU A 375 -1.47 65.31 -4.29
N GLY A 376 -0.69 65.52 -3.25
CA GLY A 376 0.04 66.72 -2.81
C GLY A 376 -0.32 66.94 -1.35
N VAL A 377 0.70 67.25 -0.52
CA VAL A 377 0.64 67.91 0.78
C VAL A 377 0.98 67.03 1.96
N SER A 378 2.23 67.19 2.32
CA SER A 378 2.74 67.07 3.71
C SER A 378 2.47 68.40 4.46
N PRO A 379 2.81 68.65 5.71
CA PRO A 379 3.64 67.90 6.62
C PRO A 379 3.30 68.03 8.12
N SER A 380 4.25 67.59 8.96
CA SER A 380 4.58 67.98 10.33
C SER A 380 3.72 67.38 11.44
N GLY A 381 4.26 66.99 12.52
CA GLY A 381 5.54 67.15 13.23
C GLY A 381 5.42 66.48 14.57
N ALA A 382 6.46 65.87 14.93
CA ALA A 382 7.36 66.15 15.98
C ALA A 382 6.97 65.83 17.45
N SER A 383 7.86 65.07 18.03
CA SER A 383 8.33 65.18 19.40
C SER A 383 7.44 64.63 20.53
N GLY A 384 7.91 63.92 21.46
CA GLY A 384 9.23 63.71 22.05
C GLY A 384 9.07 63.23 23.49
N VAL A 385 10.07 62.53 23.94
CA VAL A 385 10.67 62.61 25.26
C VAL A 385 9.94 61.98 26.48
N ALA A 386 10.39 60.86 27.00
CA ALA A 386 11.38 60.61 28.03
C ALA A 386 10.94 60.75 29.52
N GLY A 387 11.39 59.80 30.26
CA GLY A 387 11.84 59.93 31.64
C GLY A 387 10.83 59.41 32.66
N SER A 388 11.14 58.73 33.66
CA SER A 388 12.27 58.35 34.49
C SER A 388 11.76 57.68 35.74
N ARG A 389 12.47 56.65 36.23
CA ARG A 389 12.99 56.46 37.57
C ARG A 389 12.26 56.91 38.84
N GLY A 390 12.25 55.99 39.78
CA GLY A 390 12.22 56.23 41.24
C GLY A 390 11.79 54.97 41.99
N GLU A 391 12.55 54.08 42.44
CA GLU A 391 13.41 53.90 43.61
C GLU A 391 12.74 54.22 44.95
N ASN A 392 13.04 53.26 45.87
CA ASN A 392 13.11 53.35 47.35
C ASN A 392 11.87 52.99 48.15
N SER A 393 11.85 52.29 49.27
CA SER A 393 12.87 51.64 50.10
C SER A 393 12.13 51.00 51.28
N PHE A 394 12.77 50.03 51.90
CA PHE A 394 12.43 49.41 53.18
C PHE A 394 12.37 50.45 54.34
N PRO A 395 11.76 50.15 55.55
CA PRO A 395 12.49 49.38 56.52
C PRO A 395 11.78 48.55 57.62
N LEU A 396 12.45 47.52 58.07
CA LEU A 396 12.78 47.09 59.46
C LEU A 396 11.71 46.80 60.52
N HIS A 397 11.94 45.63 61.08
CA HIS A 397 11.65 45.02 62.41
C HIS A 397 11.49 45.88 63.59
N PRO A 398 10.89 45.45 64.80
CA PRO A 398 11.53 44.45 65.62
C PRO A 398 10.67 43.48 66.48
N SER A 399 11.27 42.36 66.75
CA SER A 399 11.34 41.44 67.87
C SER A 399 10.41 41.62 69.15
N VAL A 400 10.00 40.48 69.80
CA VAL A 400 10.40 40.02 71.15
C VAL A 400 9.44 39.00 71.76
N ARG A 401 10.00 37.81 72.13
CA ARG A 401 9.86 36.94 73.29
C ARG A 401 8.58 36.10 73.59
N ARG A 402 8.88 34.79 73.62
CA ARG A 402 8.75 33.74 74.62
C ARG A 402 7.56 33.78 75.59
N SER A 403 6.84 32.60 75.60
CA SER A 403 6.91 31.69 76.80
C SER A 403 5.93 30.49 76.60
N ASP A 404 6.49 29.32 76.85
CA ASP A 404 6.02 28.17 77.57
C ASP A 404 4.85 27.31 77.13
N SER A 405 5.23 26.05 76.94
CA SER A 405 4.45 24.83 76.77
C SER A 405 3.52 24.56 77.98
N PRO A 406 2.51 23.63 77.83
CA PRO A 406 2.79 22.17 77.77
C PRO A 406 1.86 21.35 76.86
N LEU A 407 2.40 20.19 76.42
CA LEU A 407 1.74 19.01 75.97
C LEU A 407 0.72 18.48 77.00
N PRO A 408 -0.34 17.63 76.60
CA PRO A 408 -0.23 16.46 75.72
C PRO A 408 -1.50 16.22 74.87
N THR A 409 -1.45 15.41 73.85
CA THR A 409 -2.10 14.13 73.69
C THR A 409 -2.13 13.70 72.21
N SER A 410 -1.36 12.67 71.97
CA SER A 410 -1.47 11.82 70.79
C SER A 410 -2.84 11.18 70.75
N VAL A 411 -3.51 11.19 69.64
CA VAL A 411 -4.41 10.19 69.04
C VAL A 411 -5.26 10.88 67.99
N LYS A 412 -4.74 11.06 66.79
CA LYS A 412 -5.55 11.30 65.54
C LYS A 412 -4.77 11.12 64.20
N ASN A 413 -3.59 10.53 64.21
CA ASN A 413 -2.79 10.39 62.97
C ASN A 413 -2.86 9.01 62.29
N SER A 414 -3.52 8.00 62.85
CA SER A 414 -3.58 6.67 62.23
C SER A 414 -4.75 6.54 61.22
N THR A 415 -5.86 7.25 61.44
CA THR A 415 -7.04 7.17 60.55
C THR A 415 -6.87 8.01 59.27
N ASN A 416 -6.11 9.07 59.29
CA ASN A 416 -5.80 9.89 58.10
C ASN A 416 -4.73 9.25 57.17
N LYS A 417 -3.76 8.52 57.71
CA LYS A 417 -2.79 7.77 56.90
C LYS A 417 -3.47 6.61 56.16
N ALA A 418 -4.36 5.89 56.79
CA ALA A 418 -5.10 4.80 56.16
C ALA A 418 -6.15 5.26 55.11
N LYS A 419 -6.79 6.42 55.31
CA LYS A 419 -7.66 7.04 54.29
C LYS A 419 -6.89 7.60 53.12
N ARG A 420 -5.71 8.25 53.32
CA ARG A 420 -4.85 8.69 52.25
C ARG A 420 -4.27 7.55 51.43
N SER A 421 -3.84 6.44 52.06
CA SER A 421 -3.38 5.21 51.41
C SER A 421 -4.46 4.60 50.49
N LYS A 422 -5.71 4.51 50.98
CA LYS A 422 -6.84 3.98 50.20
C LYS A 422 -7.19 4.87 48.99
N LEU A 423 -7.09 6.19 49.12
CA LEU A 423 -7.37 7.14 48.05
C LEU A 423 -6.30 7.06 46.93
N HIS A 424 -5.01 6.89 47.28
CA HIS A 424 -3.93 6.68 46.34
C HIS A 424 -4.09 5.36 45.57
N LEU A 425 -4.45 4.26 46.24
CA LEU A 425 -4.65 2.99 45.59
C LEU A 425 -5.83 3.03 44.59
N LEU A 426 -6.93 3.67 44.99
CA LEU A 426 -8.09 3.84 44.10
C LEU A 426 -7.71 4.67 42.86
N TRP A 427 -6.92 5.70 43.03
CA TRP A 427 -6.46 6.56 41.96
C TRP A 427 -5.53 5.79 40.99
N LEU A 428 -4.60 4.95 41.46
CA LEU A 428 -3.73 4.10 40.65
C LEU A 428 -4.56 3.12 39.78
N ILE A 429 -5.61 2.54 40.40
CA ILE A 429 -6.54 1.66 39.66
C ILE A 429 -7.28 2.45 38.56
N CYS A 430 -7.81 3.63 38.89
CA CYS A 430 -8.50 4.47 37.90
C CYS A 430 -7.60 4.86 36.72
N MET A 431 -6.35 5.24 37.00
CA MET A 431 -5.40 5.57 35.93
C MET A 431 -5.07 4.36 35.06
N SER A 432 -4.89 3.18 35.66
CA SER A 432 -4.67 1.93 34.91
C SER A 432 -5.87 1.56 34.04
N LEU A 433 -7.08 1.78 34.52
CA LEU A 433 -8.31 1.55 33.75
C LEU A 433 -8.42 2.53 32.58
N ILE A 434 -8.14 3.81 32.81
CA ILE A 434 -8.18 4.85 31.76
C ILE A 434 -7.15 4.56 30.66
N THR A 435 -5.89 4.29 31.05
CA THR A 435 -4.83 4.01 30.10
C THR A 435 -5.09 2.71 29.31
N SER A 436 -5.52 1.65 30.00
CA SER A 436 -5.88 0.40 29.32
C SER A 436 -7.08 0.58 28.39
N GLY A 437 -8.11 1.31 28.83
CA GLY A 437 -9.26 1.62 27.98
C GLY A 437 -8.89 2.41 26.73
N LEU A 438 -8.00 3.40 26.88
CA LEU A 438 -7.46 4.18 25.74
C LEU A 438 -6.70 3.26 24.76
N VAL A 439 -5.78 2.43 25.27
CA VAL A 439 -4.98 1.55 24.42
C VAL A 439 -5.85 0.48 23.72
N VAL A 440 -6.82 -0.08 24.41
CA VAL A 440 -7.80 -1.01 23.83
C VAL A 440 -8.61 -0.32 22.73
N SER A 441 -9.02 0.93 22.93
CA SER A 441 -9.75 1.72 21.92
C SER A 441 -8.88 1.99 20.69
N VAL A 442 -7.62 2.42 20.86
CA VAL A 442 -6.66 2.66 19.76
C VAL A 442 -6.38 1.37 19.01
N ARG A 443 -6.26 0.24 19.71
CA ARG A 443 -6.10 -1.08 19.10
C ARG A 443 -7.33 -1.48 18.29
N TYR A 444 -8.53 -1.31 18.83
CA TYR A 444 -9.78 -1.65 18.15
C TYR A 444 -10.01 -0.84 16.88
N LEU A 445 -9.47 0.40 16.83
CA LEU A 445 -9.44 1.23 15.63
C LEU A 445 -8.39 0.79 14.60
N GLY A 446 -7.66 -0.31 14.82
CA GLY A 446 -6.67 -0.86 13.91
C GLY A 446 -5.31 -0.13 13.90
N MET A 447 -5.14 0.96 14.66
CA MET A 447 -3.92 1.77 14.63
C MET A 447 -2.66 1.02 15.10
N LEU A 448 -2.80 -0.03 15.88
CA LEU A 448 -1.69 -0.85 16.37
C LEU A 448 -1.46 -2.12 15.53
N GLN A 449 -2.33 -2.43 14.56
CA GLN A 449 -2.29 -3.68 13.80
C GLN A 449 -0.94 -3.92 13.13
N LYS A 450 -0.38 -2.93 12.44
CA LYS A 450 0.92 -3.06 11.76
C LYS A 450 2.04 -3.44 12.73
N LEU A 451 2.09 -2.80 13.88
CA LEU A 451 3.12 -3.08 14.90
C LEU A 451 2.92 -4.48 15.53
N GLU A 452 1.66 -4.89 15.77
CA GLU A 452 1.36 -6.22 16.30
C GLU A 452 1.72 -7.33 15.31
N LEU A 453 1.47 -7.13 14.00
CA LEU A 453 1.86 -8.08 12.95
C LEU A 453 3.38 -8.17 12.83
N GLN A 454 4.10 -7.05 12.83
CA GLN A 454 5.56 -7.04 12.81
C GLN A 454 6.17 -7.74 14.04
N ALA A 455 5.60 -7.51 15.23
CA ALA A 455 6.03 -8.21 16.43
C ALA A 455 5.76 -9.72 16.36
N PHE A 456 4.63 -10.11 15.78
CA PHE A 456 4.30 -11.52 15.54
C PHE A 456 5.28 -12.20 14.58
N ASP A 457 5.66 -11.53 13.49
CA ASP A 457 6.65 -12.03 12.54
C ASP A 457 8.01 -12.27 13.23
N GLN A 458 8.47 -11.31 14.03
CA GLN A 458 9.71 -11.46 14.80
C GLN A 458 9.65 -12.65 15.76
N LEU A 459 8.51 -12.86 16.42
CA LEU A 459 8.32 -14.02 17.29
C LEU A 459 8.30 -15.35 16.49
N GLN A 460 7.72 -15.36 15.29
CA GLN A 460 7.73 -16.54 14.42
C GLN A 460 9.15 -16.92 13.96
N GLN A 461 9.98 -15.94 13.60
CA GLN A 461 11.37 -16.15 13.18
C GLN A 461 12.26 -16.75 14.27
N LEU A 462 11.91 -16.56 15.54
CA LEU A 462 12.63 -17.11 16.69
C LEU A 462 12.17 -18.52 17.10
N ARG A 463 11.24 -19.10 16.36
CA ARG A 463 10.83 -20.50 16.63
C ARG A 463 11.94 -21.46 16.19
N PRO A 464 12.12 -22.56 16.93
CA PRO A 464 13.09 -23.58 16.56
C PRO A 464 12.69 -24.27 15.27
N ASP A 465 13.69 -24.75 14.53
CA ASP A 465 13.51 -25.57 13.35
C ASP A 465 12.78 -26.88 13.68
N GLU A 466 12.00 -27.35 12.72
CA GLU A 466 11.23 -28.60 12.80
C GLU A 466 11.80 -29.65 11.82
N GLU A 467 11.46 -30.89 12.01
CA GLU A 467 11.81 -31.96 11.08
C GLU A 467 11.21 -31.72 9.70
N PRO A 468 11.90 -32.06 8.60
CA PRO A 468 11.38 -31.91 7.24
C PRO A 468 10.07 -32.68 7.03
N GLU A 469 9.23 -32.18 6.14
CA GLU A 469 7.97 -32.83 5.78
C GLU A 469 8.21 -33.98 4.76
N SER A 470 8.25 -35.20 5.23
CA SER A 470 8.58 -36.36 4.42
C SER A 470 7.41 -36.92 3.59
N ARG A 471 6.17 -36.49 3.85
CA ARG A 471 4.98 -36.93 3.11
C ARG A 471 4.76 -36.17 1.82
N LEU A 472 5.56 -35.12 1.60
CA LEU A 472 5.52 -34.29 0.41
C LEU A 472 6.80 -34.43 -0.39
N LEU A 473 6.69 -34.34 -1.70
CA LEU A 473 7.81 -34.19 -2.64
C LEU A 473 7.46 -33.04 -3.60
N VAL A 474 8.37 -32.09 -3.78
CA VAL A 474 8.15 -31.00 -4.76
C VAL A 474 9.01 -31.26 -5.99
N VAL A 475 8.37 -31.35 -7.14
CA VAL A 475 9.03 -31.38 -8.45
C VAL A 475 9.09 -29.93 -8.93
N THR A 476 10.28 -29.35 -8.88
CA THR A 476 10.53 -27.96 -9.28
C THR A 476 10.82 -27.87 -10.77
N ILE A 477 10.26 -26.88 -11.42
CA ILE A 477 10.58 -26.52 -12.79
C ILE A 477 11.48 -25.30 -12.72
N THR A 478 12.77 -25.54 -12.91
CA THR A 478 13.82 -24.51 -12.81
C THR A 478 13.95 -23.71 -14.11
N GLU A 479 14.73 -22.65 -14.09
CA GLU A 479 15.03 -21.86 -15.29
C GLU A 479 15.71 -22.73 -16.37
N GLU A 480 16.59 -23.63 -15.96
CA GLU A 480 17.24 -24.60 -16.87
C GLU A 480 16.24 -25.56 -17.51
N ASP A 481 15.29 -26.07 -16.72
CA ASP A 481 14.23 -26.94 -17.22
C ASP A 481 13.36 -26.22 -18.27
N VAL A 482 13.05 -24.93 -18.07
CA VAL A 482 12.31 -24.11 -19.01
C VAL A 482 13.09 -23.92 -20.32
N GLN A 483 14.38 -23.63 -20.22
CA GLN A 483 15.25 -23.46 -21.40
C GLN A 483 15.41 -24.74 -22.21
N LEU A 484 15.52 -25.89 -21.56
CA LEU A 484 15.58 -27.18 -22.25
C LEU A 484 14.32 -27.52 -23.06
N GLN A 485 13.17 -26.98 -22.63
CA GLN A 485 11.88 -27.15 -23.34
C GLN A 485 11.67 -26.10 -24.43
N SER A 486 12.55 -25.11 -24.62
CA SER A 486 12.35 -23.97 -25.53
C SER A 486 12.17 -24.38 -27.01
N GLN A 487 12.67 -25.54 -27.40
CA GLN A 487 12.47 -26.08 -28.76
C GLN A 487 10.99 -26.48 -29.01
N GLU A 488 10.21 -26.80 -27.98
CA GLU A 488 8.82 -27.21 -28.06
C GLU A 488 7.82 -26.04 -28.04
N LYS A 489 8.29 -24.77 -27.94
CA LYS A 489 7.49 -23.55 -27.71
C LYS A 489 6.50 -23.75 -26.56
N PRO A 490 6.98 -23.93 -25.33
CA PRO A 490 6.10 -24.15 -24.19
C PRO A 490 5.19 -22.94 -23.98
N GLN A 491 3.92 -23.19 -23.79
CA GLN A 491 2.96 -22.18 -23.34
C GLN A 491 2.91 -22.23 -21.80
N GLY A 492 3.83 -21.55 -21.13
CA GLY A 492 4.02 -21.61 -19.70
C GLY A 492 5.35 -22.28 -19.30
N SER A 493 5.53 -22.63 -18.03
CA SER A 493 6.76 -23.23 -17.50
C SER A 493 6.95 -24.71 -17.87
N LEU A 494 5.87 -25.40 -18.33
CA LEU A 494 5.89 -26.83 -18.61
C LEU A 494 5.17 -27.11 -19.94
N SER A 495 5.87 -27.76 -20.88
CA SER A 495 5.30 -28.22 -22.16
C SER A 495 4.37 -29.42 -21.98
N ASP A 496 3.43 -29.63 -22.92
CA ASP A 496 2.52 -30.76 -22.89
C ASP A 496 3.24 -32.10 -23.00
N GLU A 497 4.32 -32.16 -23.79
CA GLU A 497 5.12 -33.36 -23.94
C GLU A 497 5.91 -33.71 -22.68
N SER A 498 6.51 -32.68 -22.05
CA SER A 498 7.23 -32.86 -20.79
C SER A 498 6.29 -33.24 -19.65
N LEU A 499 5.09 -32.64 -19.61
CA LEU A 499 4.04 -33.02 -18.65
C LEU A 499 3.62 -34.48 -18.79
N LEU A 500 3.37 -34.96 -20.03
CA LEU A 500 3.01 -36.35 -20.25
C LEU A 500 4.11 -37.32 -19.79
N LYS A 501 5.37 -37.02 -20.15
CA LYS A 501 6.52 -37.84 -19.75
C LYS A 501 6.67 -37.85 -18.22
N LEU A 502 6.51 -36.68 -17.58
CA LEU A 502 6.57 -36.52 -16.12
C LEU A 502 5.49 -37.35 -15.42
N LEU A 503 4.23 -37.17 -15.82
CA LEU A 503 3.09 -37.88 -15.24
C LEU A 503 3.23 -39.40 -15.35
N LYS A 504 3.66 -39.93 -16.53
CA LYS A 504 3.91 -41.38 -16.71
C LYS A 504 4.98 -41.89 -15.77
N LYS A 505 6.07 -41.14 -15.55
CA LYS A 505 7.15 -41.57 -14.65
C LYS A 505 6.72 -41.50 -13.19
N LEU A 506 6.00 -40.48 -12.76
CA LEU A 506 5.51 -40.39 -11.40
C LEU A 506 4.52 -41.51 -11.08
N GLU A 507 3.58 -41.77 -11.99
CA GLU A 507 2.57 -42.81 -11.82
C GLU A 507 3.16 -44.23 -11.66
N ALA A 508 4.26 -44.52 -12.36
CA ALA A 508 4.98 -45.79 -12.22
C ALA A 508 5.44 -46.05 -10.78
N HIS A 509 5.57 -45.02 -9.96
CA HIS A 509 6.02 -45.11 -8.55
C HIS A 509 4.86 -44.94 -7.53
N GLN A 510 3.61 -44.91 -7.97
CA GLN A 510 2.40 -44.91 -7.14
C GLN A 510 2.38 -43.79 -6.08
N PRO A 511 2.42 -42.51 -6.46
CA PRO A 511 2.17 -41.40 -5.53
C PRO A 511 0.74 -41.45 -4.99
N GLN A 512 0.50 -40.98 -3.77
CA GLN A 512 -0.82 -40.93 -3.17
C GLN A 512 -1.71 -39.84 -3.82
N ALA A 513 -1.11 -38.70 -4.18
CA ALA A 513 -1.74 -37.64 -4.95
C ALA A 513 -0.68 -36.89 -5.76
N ILE A 514 -1.10 -36.31 -6.89
CA ILE A 514 -0.28 -35.42 -7.70
C ILE A 514 -0.98 -34.06 -7.74
N GLY A 515 -0.29 -33.02 -7.37
CA GLY A 515 -0.76 -31.65 -7.46
C GLY A 515 -0.03 -30.91 -8.59
N LEU A 516 -0.77 -30.37 -9.54
CA LEU A 516 -0.23 -29.56 -10.62
C LEU A 516 -0.50 -28.08 -10.32
N ASP A 517 0.50 -27.40 -9.78
CA ASP A 517 0.46 -25.96 -9.44
C ASP A 517 0.93 -25.12 -10.62
N ILE A 518 0.28 -25.33 -11.76
CA ILE A 518 0.52 -24.62 -13.01
C ILE A 518 -0.84 -24.35 -13.66
N TYR A 519 -1.13 -23.10 -13.93
CA TYR A 519 -2.37 -22.73 -14.62
C TYR A 519 -2.38 -23.27 -16.05
N ARG A 520 -3.46 -23.95 -16.41
CA ARG A 520 -3.71 -24.51 -17.75
C ARG A 520 -5.16 -24.21 -18.13
N ASP A 521 -5.39 -23.04 -18.68
CA ASP A 521 -6.73 -22.58 -19.10
C ASP A 521 -7.15 -23.07 -20.49
N ARG A 522 -6.30 -23.93 -21.15
CA ARG A 522 -6.47 -24.44 -22.50
C ARG A 522 -6.44 -25.96 -22.49
N PRO A 523 -7.10 -26.57 -23.50
CA PRO A 523 -6.99 -28.00 -23.68
C PRO A 523 -5.55 -28.42 -24.06
N ALA A 524 -5.19 -29.63 -23.71
CA ALA A 524 -3.96 -30.24 -24.19
C ALA A 524 -3.95 -30.26 -25.74
N LYS A 525 -2.74 -30.15 -26.30
CA LYS A 525 -2.57 -30.14 -27.78
C LYS A 525 -3.29 -31.30 -28.45
N SER A 526 -3.92 -31.06 -29.58
CA SER A 526 -4.69 -32.05 -30.35
C SER A 526 -3.82 -33.19 -30.91
N ASP A 527 -2.53 -32.94 -31.07
CA ASP A 527 -1.52 -33.92 -31.49
C ASP A 527 -1.02 -34.84 -30.35
N LEU A 528 -1.45 -34.57 -29.11
CA LEU A 528 -1.13 -35.39 -27.93
C LEU A 528 -2.40 -35.97 -27.27
N PRO A 529 -3.18 -36.79 -27.94
CA PRO A 529 -4.44 -37.36 -27.41
C PRO A 529 -4.20 -38.23 -26.16
N GLU A 530 -2.99 -38.75 -26.00
CA GLU A 530 -2.59 -39.53 -24.85
C GLU A 530 -2.56 -38.66 -23.57
N LEU A 531 -2.09 -37.41 -23.64
CA LEU A 531 -2.12 -36.47 -22.52
C LEU A 531 -3.55 -36.14 -22.11
N GLN A 532 -4.44 -35.88 -23.09
CA GLN A 532 -5.85 -35.61 -22.82
C GLN A 532 -6.51 -36.77 -22.08
N LYS A 533 -6.27 -37.99 -22.55
CA LYS A 533 -6.77 -39.22 -21.92
C LYS A 533 -6.20 -39.37 -20.50
N TYR A 534 -4.93 -39.05 -20.31
CA TYR A 534 -4.26 -39.14 -19.02
C TYR A 534 -4.84 -38.15 -18.01
N LEU A 535 -4.95 -36.88 -18.39
CA LEU A 535 -5.56 -35.83 -17.56
C LEU A 535 -7.01 -36.16 -17.20
N TYR A 536 -7.77 -36.75 -18.12
CA TYR A 536 -9.15 -37.13 -17.88
C TYR A 536 -9.28 -38.30 -16.90
N ASN A 537 -8.45 -39.34 -17.01
CA ASN A 537 -8.61 -40.60 -16.28
C ASN A 537 -7.91 -40.63 -14.91
N THR A 538 -6.86 -39.82 -14.67
CA THR A 538 -6.04 -39.86 -13.44
C THR A 538 -6.78 -39.24 -12.26
N LYS A 539 -7.43 -40.06 -11.45
CA LYS A 539 -8.29 -39.62 -10.33
C LYS A 539 -7.56 -38.90 -9.20
N HIS A 540 -6.31 -39.19 -8.96
CA HIS A 540 -5.49 -38.58 -7.90
C HIS A 540 -4.67 -37.39 -8.37
N LEU A 541 -4.84 -36.92 -9.61
CA LEU A 541 -4.32 -35.66 -10.12
C LEU A 541 -5.26 -34.52 -9.76
N ILE A 542 -4.77 -33.53 -9.03
CA ILE A 542 -5.46 -32.29 -8.68
C ILE A 542 -4.79 -31.14 -9.44
N SER A 543 -5.57 -30.26 -10.02
CA SER A 543 -5.07 -29.09 -10.74
C SER A 543 -5.62 -27.78 -10.15
N VAL A 544 -4.96 -26.68 -10.47
CA VAL A 544 -5.31 -25.36 -9.98
C VAL A 544 -6.22 -24.61 -10.94
N CYS A 545 -7.07 -23.77 -10.40
CA CYS A 545 -7.73 -22.65 -11.05
C CYS A 545 -7.72 -21.45 -10.10
N ARG A 546 -8.09 -20.27 -10.58
CA ARG A 546 -8.16 -19.04 -9.80
C ARG A 546 -9.58 -18.53 -9.78
N VAL A 547 -10.06 -18.19 -8.59
CA VAL A 547 -11.38 -17.60 -8.41
C VAL A 547 -11.30 -16.12 -8.79
N SER A 548 -12.33 -15.60 -9.45
CA SER A 548 -12.41 -14.17 -9.70
C SER A 548 -12.59 -13.44 -8.37
N ASP A 549 -11.71 -12.50 -8.08
CA ASP A 549 -11.98 -11.49 -7.09
C ASP A 549 -12.71 -10.32 -7.78
N PRO A 550 -13.94 -9.99 -7.39
CA PRO A 550 -14.68 -8.89 -8.00
C PRO A 550 -13.97 -7.54 -7.90
N LEU A 551 -13.01 -7.41 -6.97
CA LEU A 551 -12.32 -6.15 -6.67
C LEU A 551 -10.94 -6.00 -7.32
N SER A 552 -10.27 -7.11 -7.67
CA SER A 552 -8.86 -7.03 -8.05
C SER A 552 -8.42 -7.90 -9.23
N GLU A 553 -9.01 -9.09 -9.46
CA GLU A 553 -8.44 -10.01 -10.42
C GLU A 553 -9.47 -10.88 -11.15
N PRO A 554 -9.35 -11.01 -12.49
CA PRO A 554 -10.11 -12.01 -13.24
C PRO A 554 -9.67 -13.42 -12.83
N GLY A 555 -10.64 -14.32 -12.67
CA GLY A 555 -10.35 -15.71 -12.39
C GLY A 555 -9.70 -16.43 -13.58
N ILE A 556 -8.98 -17.51 -13.30
CA ILE A 556 -8.37 -18.37 -14.33
C ILE A 556 -9.17 -19.66 -14.46
N LYS A 557 -9.54 -19.99 -15.70
CA LYS A 557 -10.28 -21.22 -16.01
C LYS A 557 -9.49 -22.46 -15.66
N PRO A 558 -10.14 -23.51 -15.17
CA PRO A 558 -9.48 -24.80 -14.98
C PRO A 558 -9.16 -25.47 -16.33
N PRO A 559 -8.23 -26.47 -16.32
CA PRO A 559 -8.03 -27.33 -17.47
C PRO A 559 -9.32 -28.04 -17.84
N PRO A 560 -9.75 -28.03 -19.13
CA PRO A 560 -11.03 -28.61 -19.53
C PRO A 560 -11.12 -30.13 -19.37
N GLU A 561 -9.99 -30.82 -19.28
CA GLU A 561 -9.91 -32.27 -19.06
C GLU A 561 -10.07 -32.69 -17.61
N ILE A 562 -10.02 -31.73 -16.66
CA ILE A 562 -10.09 -32.00 -15.23
C ILE A 562 -11.52 -31.77 -14.72
N SER A 563 -12.09 -32.79 -14.07
CA SER A 563 -13.41 -32.66 -13.45
C SER A 563 -13.39 -31.70 -12.23
N SER A 564 -14.51 -31.07 -11.93
CA SER A 564 -14.66 -30.12 -10.82
C SER A 564 -14.22 -30.66 -9.45
N GLU A 565 -14.34 -31.97 -9.22
CA GLU A 565 -13.91 -32.65 -7.99
C GLU A 565 -12.39 -32.72 -7.83
N ARG A 566 -11.66 -32.51 -8.91
CA ARG A 566 -10.19 -32.55 -8.95
C ARG A 566 -9.59 -31.16 -9.16
N LEU A 567 -10.35 -30.13 -8.81
CA LEU A 567 -9.92 -28.74 -8.90
C LEU A 567 -9.76 -28.16 -7.51
N GLY A 568 -8.71 -27.40 -7.32
CA GLY A 568 -8.55 -26.53 -6.16
C GLY A 568 -8.24 -25.10 -6.59
N PHE A 569 -8.72 -24.13 -5.86
CA PHE A 569 -8.29 -22.76 -6.12
C PHE A 569 -6.91 -22.51 -5.47
N SER A 570 -6.07 -21.70 -6.13
CA SER A 570 -4.74 -21.34 -5.66
C SER A 570 -4.66 -19.90 -5.11
N ASP A 571 -5.81 -19.28 -4.87
CA ASP A 571 -5.91 -17.93 -4.34
C ASP A 571 -5.28 -17.81 -2.96
N LEU A 572 -4.52 -16.74 -2.72
CA LEU A 572 -3.84 -16.43 -1.49
C LEU A 572 -4.47 -15.21 -0.82
N VAL A 573 -4.50 -15.20 0.50
CA VAL A 573 -4.91 -14.03 1.27
C VAL A 573 -3.66 -13.29 1.71
N LEU A 574 -3.44 -12.12 1.12
CA LEU A 574 -2.36 -11.21 1.46
C LEU A 574 -2.81 -10.25 2.56
N ASP A 575 -1.93 -10.00 3.51
CA ASP A 575 -2.12 -8.90 4.46
C ASP A 575 -1.77 -7.54 3.79
N PRO A 576 -2.14 -6.39 4.37
CA PRO A 576 -1.87 -5.08 3.78
C PRO A 576 -0.40 -4.78 3.48
N ASP A 577 0.53 -5.52 4.07
CA ASP A 577 1.98 -5.45 3.83
C ASP A 577 2.48 -6.49 2.81
N ASN A 578 1.57 -7.14 2.07
CA ASN A 578 1.83 -8.20 1.08
C ASN A 578 2.48 -9.47 1.65
N ILE A 579 2.37 -9.72 2.94
CA ILE A 579 2.86 -10.93 3.57
C ILE A 579 1.73 -11.95 3.71
N VAL A 580 2.04 -13.22 3.39
CA VAL A 580 1.10 -14.33 3.56
C VAL A 580 1.19 -14.84 5.00
N ARG A 581 0.22 -14.50 5.85
CA ARG A 581 0.11 -15.01 7.24
C ARG A 581 -1.15 -15.84 7.47
N ARG A 582 -2.01 -15.92 6.47
CA ARG A 582 -3.30 -16.59 6.54
C ARG A 582 -3.42 -17.64 5.45
N HIS A 583 -4.07 -18.75 5.77
CA HIS A 583 -4.36 -19.84 4.85
C HIS A 583 -5.86 -19.90 4.60
N LEU A 584 -6.27 -19.66 3.37
CA LEU A 584 -7.65 -19.77 2.90
C LEU A 584 -7.95 -21.22 2.55
N LEU A 585 -8.76 -21.87 3.35
CA LEU A 585 -9.12 -23.30 3.18
C LEU A 585 -10.25 -23.48 2.17
N ALA A 586 -11.26 -22.62 2.26
CA ALA A 586 -12.45 -22.68 1.43
C ALA A 586 -13.06 -21.29 1.23
N LEU A 587 -13.71 -21.13 0.08
CA LEU A 587 -14.51 -19.95 -0.24
C LEU A 587 -15.71 -20.37 -1.10
N THR A 588 -16.70 -19.50 -1.22
CA THR A 588 -17.80 -19.65 -2.16
C THR A 588 -17.50 -18.83 -3.41
N PRO A 589 -17.15 -19.45 -4.55
CA PRO A 589 -16.84 -18.70 -5.76
C PRO A 589 -18.04 -17.86 -6.23
N PRO A 590 -17.81 -16.61 -6.67
CA PRO A 590 -18.85 -15.81 -7.30
C PRO A 590 -19.50 -16.54 -8.49
N PRO A 591 -20.78 -16.31 -8.78
CA PRO A 591 -21.44 -16.91 -9.94
C PRO A 591 -20.77 -16.62 -11.29
N SER A 592 -20.11 -15.46 -11.40
CA SER A 592 -19.36 -15.03 -12.61
C SER A 592 -17.97 -15.65 -12.72
N SER A 593 -17.42 -16.22 -11.63
CA SER A 593 -16.07 -16.79 -11.66
C SER A 593 -15.94 -17.98 -12.61
N PRO A 594 -14.88 -18.05 -13.44
CA PRO A 594 -14.60 -19.21 -14.28
C PRO A 594 -14.12 -20.43 -13.46
N CYS A 595 -13.51 -20.20 -12.29
CA CYS A 595 -13.12 -21.24 -11.33
C CYS A 595 -14.28 -21.46 -10.34
N LYS A 596 -14.79 -22.69 -10.26
CA LYS A 596 -15.88 -23.09 -9.35
C LYS A 596 -15.41 -23.93 -8.18
N ALA A 597 -14.10 -24.04 -7.96
CA ALA A 597 -13.55 -24.78 -6.85
C ALA A 597 -13.91 -24.08 -5.52
N SER A 598 -14.51 -24.80 -4.59
CA SER A 598 -14.87 -24.29 -3.26
C SER A 598 -13.77 -24.53 -2.22
N TYR A 599 -12.83 -25.43 -2.51
CA TYR A 599 -11.70 -25.76 -1.65
C TYR A 599 -10.39 -25.31 -2.29
N SER A 600 -9.44 -24.89 -1.47
CA SER A 600 -8.10 -24.56 -1.95
C SER A 600 -7.36 -25.81 -2.47
N PHE A 601 -6.39 -25.59 -3.33
CA PHE A 601 -5.53 -26.63 -3.88
C PHE A 601 -4.84 -27.44 -2.77
N SER A 602 -4.33 -26.77 -1.76
CA SER A 602 -3.72 -27.40 -0.59
C SER A 602 -4.70 -28.29 0.19
N VAL A 603 -5.94 -27.84 0.37
CA VAL A 603 -7.00 -28.63 1.01
C VAL A 603 -7.39 -29.86 0.18
N GLN A 604 -7.58 -29.71 -1.13
CA GLN A 604 -7.91 -30.84 -2.00
C GLN A 604 -6.86 -31.97 -1.92
N LEU A 605 -5.58 -31.60 -1.94
CA LEU A 605 -4.48 -32.56 -1.81
C LEU A 605 -4.41 -33.19 -0.43
N ALA A 606 -4.55 -32.38 0.64
CA ALA A 606 -4.57 -32.89 2.01
C ALA A 606 -5.75 -33.84 2.24
N LEU A 607 -6.95 -33.49 1.78
CA LEU A 607 -8.14 -34.37 1.91
C LEU A 607 -7.95 -35.68 1.14
N ARG A 608 -7.34 -35.65 -0.04
CA ARG A 608 -7.05 -36.86 -0.83
C ARG A 608 -6.10 -37.80 -0.07
N TYR A 609 -5.06 -37.23 0.53
CA TYR A 609 -4.11 -37.99 1.34
C TYR A 609 -4.75 -38.56 2.63
N LEU A 610 -5.54 -37.74 3.34
CA LEU A 610 -6.21 -38.13 4.58
C LEU A 610 -7.30 -39.17 4.34
N ALA A 611 -8.02 -39.10 3.22
CA ALA A 611 -9.04 -40.10 2.85
C ALA A 611 -8.44 -41.52 2.72
N ALA A 612 -7.19 -41.64 2.22
CA ALA A 612 -6.48 -42.94 2.19
C ALA A 612 -6.17 -43.48 3.60
N ASN A 613 -6.16 -42.62 4.60
CA ASN A 613 -6.01 -42.97 6.02
C ASN A 613 -7.37 -43.02 6.75
N ASN A 614 -8.48 -43.12 6.04
CA ASN A 614 -9.86 -43.17 6.54
C ASN A 614 -10.25 -41.95 7.39
N ILE A 615 -9.69 -40.77 7.10
CA ILE A 615 -10.04 -39.52 7.74
C ILE A 615 -10.79 -38.65 6.75
N SER A 616 -12.05 -38.34 7.08
CA SER A 616 -12.95 -37.49 6.28
C SER A 616 -13.19 -36.14 6.94
N LEU A 617 -13.56 -35.15 6.14
CA LEU A 617 -13.98 -33.83 6.63
C LEU A 617 -15.38 -33.92 7.24
N GLU A 618 -15.48 -33.49 8.47
CA GLU A 618 -16.73 -33.32 9.23
C GLU A 618 -16.93 -31.84 9.58
N PHE A 619 -18.17 -31.45 9.84
CA PHE A 619 -18.50 -30.08 10.27
C PHE A 619 -19.06 -30.15 11.70
N THR A 620 -18.55 -29.26 12.56
CA THR A 620 -19.10 -29.09 13.89
C THR A 620 -20.42 -28.31 13.85
N SER A 621 -21.22 -28.38 14.92
CA SER A 621 -22.46 -27.59 15.06
C SER A 621 -22.27 -26.07 14.89
N ASN A 622 -21.07 -25.57 15.12
CA ASN A 622 -20.68 -24.15 14.98
C ASN A 622 -20.03 -23.83 13.65
N GLY A 623 -20.10 -24.73 12.66
CA GLY A 623 -19.54 -24.50 11.30
C GLY A 623 -18.01 -24.62 11.22
N ALA A 624 -17.32 -25.00 12.28
CA ALA A 624 -15.87 -25.26 12.19
C ALA A 624 -15.60 -26.63 11.53
N TRP A 625 -14.51 -26.72 10.81
CA TRP A 625 -14.07 -27.97 10.21
C TRP A 625 -13.43 -28.90 11.22
N LYS A 626 -13.71 -30.20 11.08
CA LYS A 626 -13.10 -31.24 11.88
C LYS A 626 -12.54 -32.34 10.98
N LEU A 627 -11.25 -32.62 11.13
CA LEU A 627 -10.53 -33.70 10.47
C LEU A 627 -9.91 -34.59 11.52
N GLY A 628 -10.44 -35.79 11.67
CA GLY A 628 -10.05 -36.69 12.76
C GLY A 628 -10.29 -36.07 14.13
N LYS A 629 -9.22 -35.83 14.90
CA LYS A 629 -9.30 -35.18 16.23
C LYS A 629 -9.11 -33.67 16.18
N THR A 630 -8.66 -33.11 15.07
CA THR A 630 -8.29 -31.70 14.93
C THR A 630 -9.47 -30.85 14.45
N THR A 631 -9.68 -29.71 15.09
CA THR A 631 -10.73 -28.74 14.72
C THR A 631 -10.08 -27.46 14.18
N PHE A 632 -10.47 -27.07 12.99
CA PHE A 632 -10.03 -25.86 12.31
C PHE A 632 -11.10 -24.78 12.49
N LYS A 633 -10.83 -23.82 13.38
CA LYS A 633 -11.75 -22.70 13.64
C LYS A 633 -11.46 -21.57 12.66
N PRO A 634 -12.48 -21.00 11.98
CA PRO A 634 -12.26 -19.86 11.11
C PRO A 634 -11.85 -18.62 11.89
N LEU A 635 -11.04 -17.78 11.25
CA LEU A 635 -10.72 -16.43 11.73
C LEU A 635 -11.98 -15.56 11.70
N THR A 636 -11.97 -14.54 12.54
CA THR A 636 -12.97 -13.46 12.55
C THR A 636 -12.31 -12.14 12.22
N ALA A 637 -13.09 -11.11 11.91
CA ALA A 637 -12.57 -9.78 11.60
C ALA A 637 -11.65 -9.21 12.70
N HIS A 638 -11.82 -9.67 13.94
CA HIS A 638 -11.02 -9.27 15.10
C HIS A 638 -10.39 -10.50 15.74
N THR A 639 -9.28 -10.97 15.19
CA THR A 639 -8.56 -12.16 15.70
C THR A 639 -7.11 -11.77 16.01
N GLY A 640 -6.69 -11.86 17.28
CA GLY A 640 -5.35 -11.49 17.71
C GLY A 640 -5.02 -10.04 17.38
N GLY A 641 -3.90 -9.79 16.67
CA GLY A 641 -3.50 -8.43 16.23
C GLY A 641 -4.36 -7.87 15.10
N TYR A 642 -5.15 -8.68 14.42
CA TYR A 642 -6.01 -8.23 13.33
C TYR A 642 -7.23 -7.45 13.83
N GLN A 643 -7.54 -6.33 13.16
CA GLN A 643 -8.69 -5.49 13.47
C GLN A 643 -9.40 -5.09 12.17
N GLY A 644 -10.63 -5.58 11.98
CA GLY A 644 -11.44 -5.25 10.81
C GLY A 644 -10.97 -5.87 9.50
N ILE A 645 -10.31 -7.04 9.53
CA ILE A 645 -9.90 -7.73 8.30
C ILE A 645 -11.06 -8.42 7.60
N ASP A 646 -10.93 -8.59 6.29
CA ASP A 646 -11.78 -9.52 5.55
C ASP A 646 -11.48 -10.96 5.97
N ALA A 647 -12.43 -11.55 6.68
CA ALA A 647 -12.41 -12.94 7.13
C ALA A 647 -13.37 -13.82 6.31
N SER A 648 -13.76 -13.41 5.10
CA SER A 648 -14.64 -14.16 4.20
C SER A 648 -14.03 -15.51 3.85
N GLY A 649 -14.87 -16.52 3.69
CA GLY A 649 -14.44 -17.91 3.52
C GLY A 649 -14.00 -18.55 4.83
N HIS A 650 -13.29 -19.69 4.72
CA HIS A 650 -12.74 -20.37 5.89
C HIS A 650 -11.23 -20.12 5.93
N GLN A 651 -10.78 -19.16 6.72
CA GLN A 651 -9.39 -18.77 6.87
C GLN A 651 -8.83 -19.19 8.22
N ILE A 652 -7.57 -19.63 8.26
CA ILE A 652 -6.83 -19.91 9.51
C ILE A 652 -5.47 -19.19 9.46
N LEU A 653 -4.81 -19.04 10.62
CA LEU A 653 -3.43 -18.55 10.64
C LEU A 653 -2.50 -19.61 10.04
N LEU A 654 -1.57 -19.19 9.17
CA LEU A 654 -0.59 -20.07 8.58
C LEU A 654 0.57 -20.29 9.55
N ASN A 655 0.74 -21.55 9.96
CA ASN A 655 1.80 -22.00 10.84
C ASN A 655 2.96 -22.56 10.01
N TYR A 656 3.88 -21.72 9.60
CA TYR A 656 5.03 -22.10 8.80
C TYR A 656 5.90 -23.16 9.49
N ARG A 657 6.44 -24.08 8.71
CA ARG A 657 7.48 -25.04 9.11
C ARG A 657 8.82 -24.55 8.56
N SER A 658 9.83 -24.44 9.41
CA SER A 658 11.20 -24.09 9.03
C SER A 658 12.12 -25.28 9.31
N HIS A 659 13.05 -25.53 8.40
CA HIS A 659 14.16 -26.48 8.58
C HIS A 659 15.37 -25.90 7.87
N ASN A 660 16.27 -25.25 8.58
CA ASN A 660 17.35 -24.40 8.09
C ASN A 660 16.87 -23.18 7.28
N SER A 661 15.80 -23.30 6.54
CA SER A 661 15.08 -22.22 5.83
C SER A 661 13.66 -22.65 5.51
N LEU A 662 12.83 -21.71 5.06
CA LEU A 662 11.47 -22.01 4.56
C LEU A 662 11.49 -22.77 3.23
N GLN A 663 12.62 -22.84 2.55
CA GLN A 663 12.73 -23.52 1.26
C GLN A 663 13.18 -24.99 1.41
N THR A 664 13.86 -25.34 2.49
CA THR A 664 14.44 -26.68 2.69
C THR A 664 13.60 -27.59 3.59
N PHE A 665 12.41 -27.16 4.01
CA PHE A 665 11.52 -27.93 4.88
C PHE A 665 10.88 -29.17 4.21
N VAL A 666 10.99 -29.30 2.89
CA VAL A 666 10.41 -30.39 2.08
C VAL A 666 11.43 -30.89 1.06
N PRO A 667 11.49 -32.21 0.77
CA PRO A 667 12.31 -32.74 -0.31
C PRO A 667 11.94 -32.16 -1.67
N GLN A 668 12.94 -31.76 -2.45
CA GLN A 668 12.77 -31.21 -3.79
C GLN A 668 13.60 -31.95 -4.80
N VAL A 669 13.06 -32.09 -6.01
CA VAL A 669 13.75 -32.68 -7.19
C VAL A 669 13.40 -31.85 -8.42
N THR A 670 14.30 -31.72 -9.37
CA THR A 670 14.04 -30.99 -10.60
C THR A 670 13.24 -31.83 -11.61
N LEU A 671 12.56 -31.18 -12.54
CA LEU A 671 11.89 -31.84 -13.66
C LEU A 671 12.87 -32.77 -14.41
N THR A 672 14.06 -32.29 -14.72
CA THR A 672 15.13 -33.05 -15.41
C THR A 672 15.55 -34.28 -14.63
N GLU A 673 15.67 -34.24 -13.30
CA GLU A 673 16.02 -35.40 -12.47
C GLU A 673 14.95 -36.49 -12.54
N VAL A 674 13.67 -36.12 -12.50
CA VAL A 674 12.57 -37.09 -12.67
C VAL A 674 12.59 -37.66 -14.08
N LEU A 675 12.72 -36.82 -15.11
CA LEU A 675 12.72 -37.26 -16.51
C LEU A 675 13.92 -38.16 -16.85
N THR A 676 15.05 -37.98 -16.21
CA THR A 676 16.23 -38.80 -16.39
C THR A 676 16.26 -40.06 -15.50
N GLY A 677 15.32 -40.21 -14.56
CA GLY A 677 15.20 -41.35 -13.66
C GLY A 677 16.21 -41.36 -12.51
N LYS A 678 16.72 -40.19 -12.14
CA LYS A 678 17.65 -40.04 -11.01
C LYS A 678 16.97 -40.02 -9.64
N VAL A 679 15.65 -39.97 -9.60
CA VAL A 679 14.85 -39.89 -8.37
C VAL A 679 14.56 -41.29 -7.84
N ASN A 680 14.75 -41.49 -6.55
CA ASN A 680 14.49 -42.78 -5.93
C ASN A 680 12.99 -43.07 -5.86
N ALA A 681 12.56 -44.26 -6.24
CA ALA A 681 11.16 -44.69 -6.19
C ALA A 681 10.54 -44.57 -4.78
N SER A 682 11.31 -44.77 -3.74
CA SER A 682 10.86 -44.69 -2.34
C SER A 682 10.47 -43.27 -1.92
N THR A 683 11.01 -42.24 -2.59
CA THR A 683 10.70 -40.81 -2.30
C THR A 683 9.37 -40.41 -2.89
N ILE A 684 8.89 -41.10 -3.94
CA ILE A 684 7.63 -40.80 -4.62
C ILE A 684 6.50 -41.66 -4.05
N LYS A 685 6.79 -42.88 -3.63
CA LYS A 685 5.76 -43.84 -3.23
C LYS A 685 4.97 -43.35 -2.01
N ASN A 686 3.66 -43.38 -2.11
CA ASN A 686 2.71 -42.97 -1.06
C ASN A 686 2.87 -41.49 -0.57
N THR A 687 3.53 -40.61 -1.35
CA THR A 687 3.66 -39.18 -1.03
C THR A 687 2.68 -38.34 -1.86
N ILE A 688 2.47 -37.11 -1.47
CA ILE A 688 1.89 -36.08 -2.32
C ILE A 688 3.02 -35.47 -3.14
N VAL A 689 2.92 -35.56 -4.45
CA VAL A 689 3.90 -34.93 -5.36
C VAL A 689 3.33 -33.63 -5.87
N LEU A 690 3.99 -32.50 -5.57
CA LEU A 690 3.65 -31.18 -6.08
C LEU A 690 4.51 -30.84 -7.28
N ILE A 691 3.92 -30.40 -8.37
CA ILE A 691 4.62 -29.93 -9.57
C ILE A 691 4.38 -28.45 -9.72
N GLY A 692 5.42 -27.64 -9.71
CA GLY A 692 5.30 -26.19 -9.86
C GLY A 692 6.61 -25.52 -10.25
N THR A 693 6.51 -24.26 -10.66
CA THR A 693 7.67 -23.51 -11.14
C THR A 693 8.43 -22.83 -10.03
N THR A 694 9.76 -22.91 -10.12
CA THR A 694 10.70 -22.13 -9.31
C THR A 694 11.58 -21.24 -10.18
N ALA A 695 11.34 -21.25 -11.51
CA ALA A 695 12.06 -20.41 -12.45
C ALA A 695 11.76 -18.92 -12.20
N GLN A 696 12.82 -18.12 -12.08
CA GLN A 696 12.71 -16.69 -11.77
C GLN A 696 11.97 -15.92 -12.86
N SER A 697 12.03 -16.36 -14.11
CA SER A 697 11.32 -15.77 -15.25
C SER A 697 9.79 -15.74 -15.10
N PHE A 698 9.22 -16.62 -14.27
CA PHE A 698 7.76 -16.67 -13.99
C PHE A 698 7.32 -15.83 -12.79
N GLN A 699 8.25 -15.36 -11.96
CA GLN A 699 8.01 -14.48 -10.81
C GLN A 699 6.89 -14.95 -9.85
N ASP A 700 6.67 -16.24 -9.74
CA ASP A 700 5.70 -16.82 -8.83
C ASP A 700 6.28 -16.96 -7.41
N TYR A 701 6.43 -15.81 -6.73
CA TYR A 701 7.01 -15.72 -5.39
C TYR A 701 6.10 -14.94 -4.45
N SER A 702 5.94 -15.45 -3.23
CA SER A 702 5.17 -14.81 -2.17
C SER A 702 6.07 -14.42 -0.99
N SER A 703 5.83 -13.22 -0.44
CA SER A 703 6.54 -12.76 0.76
C SER A 703 6.02 -13.47 2.01
N THR A 704 6.93 -13.85 2.88
CA THR A 704 6.64 -14.57 4.12
C THR A 704 6.99 -13.72 5.35
N PRO A 705 6.54 -14.10 6.56
CA PRO A 705 6.95 -13.46 7.81
C PRO A 705 8.45 -13.56 8.15
N TYR A 706 9.21 -14.32 7.39
CA TYR A 706 10.63 -14.55 7.63
C TYR A 706 11.49 -13.54 6.88
N ILE A 707 12.71 -13.33 7.37
CA ILE A 707 13.70 -12.45 6.75
C ILE A 707 14.92 -13.28 6.30
N THR A 708 15.53 -12.85 5.20
CA THR A 708 16.81 -13.41 4.73
C THR A 708 17.95 -12.96 5.64
N THR A 709 19.11 -13.61 5.49
CA THR A 709 20.36 -13.21 6.18
C THR A 709 20.76 -11.75 5.90
N GLU A 710 20.30 -11.19 4.80
CA GLU A 710 20.53 -9.79 4.38
C GLU A 710 19.49 -8.81 4.94
N GLY A 711 18.53 -9.29 5.73
CA GLY A 711 17.50 -8.45 6.36
C GLY A 711 16.29 -8.11 5.49
N ALA A 712 16.21 -8.67 4.27
CA ALA A 712 15.04 -8.54 3.40
C ALA A 712 13.97 -9.61 3.73
N MET A 713 12.69 -9.33 3.41
CA MET A 713 11.63 -10.34 3.52
C MET A 713 11.94 -11.57 2.65
N GLU A 714 11.89 -12.75 3.23
CA GLU A 714 12.10 -13.99 2.49
C GLU A 714 10.91 -14.26 1.56
N LYS A 715 11.19 -14.41 0.28
CA LYS A 715 10.21 -14.79 -0.73
C LYS A 715 10.39 -16.25 -1.09
N ILE A 716 9.30 -17.00 -1.09
CA ILE A 716 9.32 -18.42 -1.50
C ILE A 716 8.46 -18.61 -2.75
N PRO A 717 8.82 -19.57 -3.64
CA PRO A 717 7.99 -19.95 -4.78
C PRO A 717 6.57 -20.36 -4.37
N GLY A 718 5.57 -20.07 -5.21
CA GLY A 718 4.17 -20.41 -4.94
C GLY A 718 3.97 -21.89 -4.61
N VAL A 719 4.62 -22.80 -5.35
CA VAL A 719 4.55 -24.24 -5.09
C VAL A 719 5.07 -24.64 -3.70
N LEU A 720 6.10 -23.96 -3.17
CA LEU A 720 6.60 -24.19 -1.81
C LEU A 720 5.64 -23.62 -0.76
N LEU A 721 4.97 -22.51 -1.06
CA LEU A 721 3.92 -21.97 -0.20
C LEU A 721 2.74 -22.94 -0.11
N GLN A 722 2.30 -23.53 -1.23
CA GLN A 722 1.29 -24.58 -1.24
C GLN A 722 1.74 -25.80 -0.43
N ALA A 723 3.02 -26.19 -0.54
CA ALA A 723 3.58 -27.26 0.29
C ALA A 723 3.53 -26.94 1.78
N GLN A 724 3.81 -25.69 2.21
CA GLN A 724 3.66 -25.23 3.60
C GLN A 724 2.21 -25.37 4.09
N MET A 725 1.26 -24.99 3.27
CA MET A 725 -0.18 -25.07 3.56
C MET A 725 -0.64 -26.52 3.72
N ILE A 726 -0.18 -27.43 2.85
CA ILE A 726 -0.48 -28.87 2.96
C ILE A 726 0.18 -29.46 4.20
N SER A 727 1.47 -29.16 4.45
CA SER A 727 2.20 -29.62 5.63
C SER A 727 1.51 -29.22 6.93
N GLN A 728 0.97 -28.00 7.02
CA GLN A 728 0.19 -27.55 8.17
C GLN A 728 -1.04 -28.44 8.42
N LEU A 729 -1.79 -28.74 7.36
CA LEU A 729 -3.00 -29.56 7.47
C LEU A 729 -2.67 -31.00 7.88
N LEU A 730 -1.72 -31.64 7.20
CA LEU A 730 -1.32 -33.02 7.46
C LEU A 730 -0.75 -33.18 8.86
N SER A 731 0.19 -32.32 9.24
CA SER A 731 0.84 -32.42 10.55
C SER A 731 -0.11 -32.11 11.72
N ALA A 732 -1.06 -31.19 11.51
CA ALA A 732 -2.08 -30.92 12.53
C ALA A 732 -3.00 -32.14 12.77
N VAL A 733 -3.34 -32.88 11.71
CA VAL A 733 -4.26 -34.01 11.77
C VAL A 733 -3.55 -35.31 12.20
N LEU A 734 -2.39 -35.58 11.65
CA LEU A 734 -1.68 -36.86 11.81
C LEU A 734 -0.70 -36.85 12.98
N ASP A 735 0.05 -35.75 13.15
CA ASP A 735 1.11 -35.65 14.17
C ASP A 735 0.65 -34.86 15.41
N GLY A 736 -0.55 -34.27 15.38
CA GLY A 736 -1.05 -33.44 16.47
C GLY A 736 -0.31 -32.11 16.62
N ARG A 737 0.38 -31.60 15.55
CA ARG A 737 1.02 -30.31 15.54
C ARG A 737 0.00 -29.21 15.78
N SER A 738 0.22 -28.38 16.79
CA SER A 738 -0.74 -27.36 17.19
C SER A 738 -0.97 -26.31 16.10
N LEU A 739 -2.22 -26.00 15.82
CA LEU A 739 -2.59 -24.85 14.99
C LEU A 739 -2.33 -23.55 15.74
N LEU A 740 -1.95 -22.50 15.01
CA LEU A 740 -1.86 -21.17 15.60
C LEU A 740 -3.24 -20.70 16.05
N SER A 741 -3.31 -20.24 17.30
CA SER A 741 -4.53 -19.70 17.91
C SER A 741 -4.24 -18.39 18.62
N THR A 742 -5.29 -17.66 18.96
CA THR A 742 -5.24 -16.37 19.65
C THR A 742 -6.11 -16.41 20.89
N TRP A 743 -5.87 -15.53 21.82
CA TRP A 743 -6.76 -15.34 22.96
C TRP A 743 -8.08 -14.70 22.53
N SER A 744 -9.11 -14.86 23.38
CA SER A 744 -10.35 -14.12 23.25
C SER A 744 -10.14 -12.65 23.62
N ILE A 745 -10.96 -11.75 23.08
CA ILE A 745 -10.88 -10.30 23.33
C ILE A 745 -10.83 -10.00 24.84
N TRP A 746 -11.60 -10.71 25.65
CA TRP A 746 -11.62 -10.51 27.11
C TRP A 746 -10.29 -10.88 27.77
N GLN A 747 -9.64 -11.96 27.35
CA GLN A 747 -8.33 -12.36 27.86
C GLN A 747 -7.26 -11.32 27.49
N GLU A 748 -7.32 -10.78 26.28
CA GLU A 748 -6.42 -9.72 25.83
C GLU A 748 -6.62 -8.41 26.61
N ILE A 749 -7.86 -8.00 26.87
CA ILE A 749 -8.18 -6.82 27.69
C ILE A 749 -7.63 -6.99 29.12
N ILE A 750 -7.87 -8.16 29.74
CA ILE A 750 -7.36 -8.46 31.08
C ILE A 750 -5.83 -8.43 31.10
N TRP A 751 -5.18 -8.93 30.05
CA TRP A 751 -3.74 -8.92 29.90
C TRP A 751 -3.17 -7.49 29.84
N ILE A 752 -3.75 -6.62 29.01
CA ILE A 752 -3.37 -5.21 28.90
C ILE A 752 -3.55 -4.50 30.25
N LEU A 753 -4.69 -4.75 30.93
CA LEU A 753 -4.98 -4.15 32.24
C LEU A 753 -4.01 -4.64 33.32
N ALA A 754 -3.67 -5.93 33.35
CA ALA A 754 -2.73 -6.49 34.31
C ALA A 754 -1.35 -5.82 34.23
N TRP A 755 -0.85 -5.57 33.02
CA TRP A 755 0.43 -4.86 32.84
C TRP A 755 0.35 -3.37 33.15
N SER A 756 -0.78 -2.72 32.90
CA SER A 756 -1.03 -1.34 33.32
C SER A 756 -1.07 -1.22 34.86
N LEU A 757 -1.72 -2.15 35.54
CA LEU A 757 -1.72 -2.19 37.01
C LEU A 757 -0.33 -2.44 37.57
N THR A 758 0.46 -3.33 36.95
CA THR A 758 1.84 -3.59 37.31
C THR A 758 2.68 -2.32 37.17
N ALA A 759 2.50 -1.55 36.10
CA ALA A 759 3.15 -0.26 35.88
C ALA A 759 2.84 0.76 36.98
N SER A 760 1.58 0.89 37.37
CA SER A 760 1.15 1.78 38.43
C SER A 760 1.78 1.40 39.78
N LEU A 761 1.79 0.10 40.10
CA LEU A 761 2.40 -0.41 41.33
C LEU A 761 3.91 -0.19 41.35
N LEU A 762 4.61 -0.50 40.25
CA LEU A 762 6.07 -0.27 40.15
C LEU A 762 6.41 1.21 40.33
N THR A 763 5.66 2.11 39.67
CA THR A 763 5.88 3.56 39.80
C THR A 763 5.59 4.07 41.23
N TYR A 764 4.62 3.47 41.93
CA TYR A 764 4.32 3.82 43.30
C TYR A 764 5.42 3.41 44.30
N TYR A 765 6.05 2.23 44.07
CA TYR A 765 7.10 1.73 45.00
C TYR A 765 8.49 2.20 44.65
N ILE A 766 8.79 2.57 43.38
CA ILE A 766 10.11 2.93 42.89
C ILE A 766 10.19 4.46 42.66
N GLU A 767 10.69 5.20 43.63
CA GLU A 767 10.80 6.67 43.56
C GLU A 767 11.95 7.16 42.66
N ARG A 768 13.01 6.35 42.51
CA ARG A 768 14.20 6.74 41.73
C ARG A 768 14.03 6.39 40.25
N VAL A 769 14.08 7.38 39.36
CA VAL A 769 13.90 7.24 37.92
C VAL A 769 14.85 6.20 37.31
N PHE A 770 16.11 6.15 37.77
CA PHE A 770 17.06 5.17 37.25
C PHE A 770 16.62 3.72 37.48
N TYR A 771 16.21 3.37 38.75
CA TYR A 771 15.71 2.02 39.01
C TYR A 771 14.39 1.71 38.29
N LEU A 772 13.51 2.71 38.15
CA LEU A 772 12.27 2.57 37.40
C LEU A 772 12.57 2.26 35.92
N SER A 773 13.54 2.93 35.30
CA SER A 773 13.94 2.66 33.90
C SER A 773 14.51 1.24 33.74
N VAL A 774 15.37 0.79 34.67
CA VAL A 774 15.92 -0.59 34.61
C VAL A 774 14.82 -1.63 34.75
N VAL A 775 13.92 -1.45 35.73
CA VAL A 775 12.80 -2.39 35.93
C VAL A 775 11.84 -2.38 34.73
N THR A 776 11.60 -1.21 34.13
CA THR A 776 10.81 -1.11 32.88
C THR A 776 11.43 -1.94 31.76
N GLY A 777 12.74 -1.84 31.53
CA GLY A 777 13.44 -2.63 30.54
C GLY A 777 13.34 -4.15 30.79
N ILE A 778 13.53 -4.58 32.05
CA ILE A 778 13.37 -5.99 32.46
C ILE A 778 11.93 -6.46 32.21
N THR A 779 10.94 -5.64 32.52
CA THR A 779 9.54 -5.98 32.35
C THR A 779 9.17 -6.15 30.87
N ILE A 780 9.65 -5.25 29.98
CA ILE A 780 9.45 -5.36 28.53
C ILE A 780 10.12 -6.63 28.00
N ALA A 781 11.35 -6.92 28.43
CA ALA A 781 12.04 -8.15 28.04
C ALA A 781 11.29 -9.40 28.52
N SER A 782 10.70 -9.37 29.73
CA SER A 782 9.89 -10.44 30.27
C SER A 782 8.58 -10.62 29.46
N LEU A 783 7.92 -9.54 29.06
CA LEU A 783 6.75 -9.56 28.17
C LEU A 783 7.07 -10.26 26.85
N TYR A 784 8.19 -9.87 26.24
CA TYR A 784 8.66 -10.49 25.00
C TYR A 784 8.93 -11.99 25.17
N GLY A 785 9.66 -12.35 26.23
CA GLY A 785 9.94 -13.77 26.55
C GLY A 785 8.69 -14.59 26.83
N ILE A 786 7.70 -14.03 27.54
CA ILE A 786 6.41 -14.69 27.79
C ILE A 786 5.67 -14.92 26.46
N SER A 787 5.59 -13.89 25.59
CA SER A 787 4.92 -14.01 24.30
C SER A 787 5.59 -15.08 23.43
N LEU A 788 6.91 -15.13 23.40
CA LEU A 788 7.68 -16.15 22.68
C LEU A 788 7.43 -17.57 23.25
N LEU A 789 7.41 -17.73 24.57
CA LEU A 789 7.10 -19.01 25.21
C LEU A 789 5.69 -19.51 24.87
N PHE A 790 4.68 -18.64 24.88
CA PHE A 790 3.33 -19.01 24.48
C PHE A 790 3.27 -19.47 23.03
N LEU A 791 3.96 -18.77 22.15
CA LEU A 791 4.02 -19.11 20.73
C LEU A 791 4.73 -20.46 20.49
N ILE A 792 5.88 -20.70 21.11
CA ILE A 792 6.66 -21.93 20.94
C ILE A 792 5.96 -23.13 21.54
N LYS A 793 5.49 -23.00 22.81
CA LYS A 793 5.01 -24.17 23.58
C LYS A 793 3.56 -24.54 23.28
N TRP A 794 2.72 -23.54 23.01
CA TRP A 794 1.27 -23.76 22.81
C TRP A 794 0.76 -23.27 21.46
N SER A 795 1.62 -22.69 20.60
CA SER A 795 1.21 -22.06 19.33
C SER A 795 0.11 -21.00 19.53
N ILE A 796 0.19 -20.24 20.65
CA ILE A 796 -0.76 -19.17 20.97
C ILE A 796 -0.08 -17.83 20.73
N TRP A 797 -0.66 -17.03 19.84
CA TRP A 797 -0.29 -15.63 19.64
C TRP A 797 -1.02 -14.75 20.66
N ILE A 798 -0.27 -14.15 21.59
CA ILE A 798 -0.79 -13.19 22.57
C ILE A 798 -0.32 -11.77 22.22
N PRO A 799 -1.11 -10.73 22.52
CA PRO A 799 -0.74 -9.35 22.20
C PRO A 799 0.52 -8.92 22.96
N LEU A 800 1.47 -8.36 22.22
CA LEU A 800 2.75 -7.86 22.76
C LEU A 800 2.80 -6.33 22.81
N ILE A 801 2.40 -5.66 21.74
CA ILE A 801 2.52 -4.20 21.59
C ILE A 801 1.56 -3.42 22.50
N PRO A 802 0.26 -3.75 22.59
CA PRO A 802 -0.68 -3.02 23.43
C PRO A 802 -0.31 -3.02 24.92
N PRO A 803 0.09 -4.17 25.55
CA PRO A 803 0.54 -4.16 26.94
C PRO A 803 1.80 -3.31 27.15
N ILE A 804 2.78 -3.32 26.21
CA ILE A 804 3.98 -2.48 26.31
C ILE A 804 3.61 -1.00 26.28
N ILE A 805 2.76 -0.59 25.34
CA ILE A 805 2.30 0.80 25.22
C ILE A 805 1.52 1.22 26.49
N SER A 806 0.58 0.39 26.92
CA SER A 806 -0.21 0.64 28.15
C SER A 806 0.69 0.76 29.38
N PHE A 807 1.69 -0.11 29.50
CA PHE A 807 2.68 -0.11 30.57
C PHE A 807 3.49 1.21 30.59
N ILE A 808 4.05 1.62 29.46
CA ILE A 808 4.86 2.85 29.35
C ILE A 808 4.02 4.10 29.62
N ILE A 809 2.84 4.23 29.02
CA ILE A 809 1.94 5.37 29.23
C ILE A 809 1.55 5.46 30.69
N THR A 810 1.23 4.34 31.32
CA THR A 810 0.84 4.31 32.75
C THR A 810 1.98 4.75 33.65
N ILE A 811 3.23 4.34 33.40
CA ILE A 811 4.41 4.82 34.13
C ILE A 811 4.51 6.34 34.02
N ILE A 812 4.47 6.88 32.81
CA ILE A 812 4.63 8.33 32.56
C ILE A 812 3.56 9.13 33.29
N LEU A 813 2.29 8.74 33.12
CA LEU A 813 1.17 9.44 33.76
C LEU A 813 1.21 9.36 35.29
N THR A 814 1.50 8.18 35.84
CA THR A 814 1.57 7.96 37.28
C THR A 814 2.73 8.75 37.89
N ALA A 815 3.92 8.74 37.27
CA ALA A 815 5.08 9.48 37.71
C ALA A 815 4.83 11.01 37.68
N TYR A 816 4.21 11.51 36.61
CA TYR A 816 3.85 12.93 36.47
C TYR A 816 2.91 13.38 37.60
N PHE A 817 1.85 12.59 37.85
CA PHE A 817 0.90 12.90 38.90
C PHE A 817 1.51 12.83 40.32
N MET A 818 2.32 11.81 40.58
CA MET A 818 3.00 11.67 41.88
C MET A 818 3.89 12.87 42.15
N LYS A 819 4.65 13.36 41.15
CA LYS A 819 5.50 14.53 41.25
C LYS A 819 4.70 15.81 41.56
N ASN A 820 3.60 16.04 40.87
CA ASN A 820 2.74 17.21 41.06
C ASN A 820 2.02 17.19 42.42
N TYR A 821 1.54 16.02 42.84
CA TYR A 821 0.92 15.85 44.14
C TYR A 821 1.89 16.09 45.29
N LEU A 822 3.12 15.59 45.20
CA LEU A 822 4.18 15.85 46.19
C LEU A 822 4.57 17.34 46.27
N ASN A 823 4.55 18.04 45.16
CA ASN A 823 4.79 19.48 45.12
C ASN A 823 3.65 20.28 45.77
N LEU A 824 2.40 19.92 45.51
CA LEU A 824 1.22 20.52 46.15
C LEU A 824 1.19 20.24 47.66
N SER A 825 1.59 19.06 48.12
CA SER A 825 1.65 18.73 49.56
C SER A 825 2.81 19.37 50.29
N LYS A 826 3.82 19.88 49.60
CA LYS A 826 4.93 20.68 50.18
C LYS A 826 4.60 22.17 50.21
N SER A 827 3.65 22.64 49.39
CA SER A 827 3.21 24.05 49.38
C SER A 827 1.97 24.31 50.25
N ALA A 828 1.28 23.25 50.72
CA ALA A 828 0.25 23.30 51.77
C ALA A 828 0.81 22.88 53.14
#